data_1b3ffe86c23eaeaff3787d5bc2475e3a
#
_entry.id   1b3ffe86c23eaeaff3787d5bc2475e3a
#
_cell.length_a   1.000
_cell.length_b   1.000
_cell.length_c   1.000
_cell.angle_alpha   90.00
_cell.angle_beta   90.00
_cell.angle_gamma   90.00
#
_symmetry.space_group_name_H-M   'P 1'
#
loop_
_entity.id
_entity.type
_entity.pdbx_description
1 polymer ?
#
loop_
_entity_poly.entity_id
_entity_poly.type
_entity_poly.pdbx_seq_one_letter_code
_entity_poly.pdbx_strand_id
1 'polypeptide(L)'
;MFQKNNHNNWLLQAYAEKIVKYLPAQYDIPYKEASPVTAIDDFTIFIKKLVKPAVLFLLSLCCFSSTISQQAYWQQQVHYTIDVSLNDTDNTLNAFEKIEYTNHSPDTLTYIWFHLWPNAYKNDKTAFSEQLLANGSTKFYFSKEEDRGYINHLDFKVNGITATLEEDAHNIDIVKLLLPARLPPGRSIIITTPFHEKLPYNISRGGHVGQTYQVTQWYPKPAVYDAHGWHPMPYLEQGEFYSEYGSFNVRITVPENYIVASSGDLQNEDELNRLKETGKLPPTRQKNYLAFQNLNVQHKKNEAVIWENHMPSSSKKTKTLNYTLDNVHDFAWFASKLFLVRYDTVRSGGNTIDVFSYYHPWQQETWKSSPAFIKDAVHFYTKHVGAYPYLEVSAVAGSDGDESDGMEYPTITLVTFAGDDAHSLDAIIAHEVGHNWFYGIIGSNERDHAWMDEGVNTYYQKRYEQEKYGFSDELGVGQSKFMQQHLPEDVTAVPIGTLEKIKKDEPMDTASAAYSTNNYGLMVYEKTSIWMKHLHDRLGDTVLDSAMHHYYNTWKFKHPYPADFKASIEESSGQNIDVLYNKLFVTGAIQDSTVRKSIRFATLFNFKETNKYNYISVGPADGVNAYDKIMIGILIHNCQLPPNRFNFFIAPVYATGSQALNGAARFSFSTFTKRTWLETSLSAEKFSINAYTKDDGSKIYPGIIKIIPSVKLTLYNKSAISSQQWSFRLRSFILKEDKLKFSTINISPDTSIDIVSKAPVNIVINQFRVSVSDNRILYPYDADVTIDQGAEFLRAGFTANYFFNYTKDDDGMHARFFAGKFFYLVPKTFTSSYETQRYQLDMTGPRGNEDYTYSDYFVGRNAFSGIESQQIMERDGFFKIRTDLFSNKIGKTDDWLMALNFSGDIPPQINPFKVLPFKLPVGFFVDIGTYSGAWKDNPATGKFLYDAGLQLSLLKSVVNIYFPLLYSKVYSNYLKSTQGNNRFWKTVSFNINLRPFKLNKISRNIPL
;
A
#
# COMPACT_ATOMS: atom_id res chain seq x y z
N MET A 1 50.36 0.75 -29.42
CA MET A 1 50.70 2.12 -29.83
C MET A 1 50.03 3.07 -28.84
N PHE A 2 50.87 3.82 -28.20
CA PHE A 2 50.52 4.72 -27.07
C PHE A 2 49.74 5.93 -27.50
N GLN A 3 48.74 6.34 -26.70
CA GLN A 3 48.49 7.72 -26.38
C GLN A 3 47.93 7.85 -24.96
N LYS A 4 48.69 8.57 -24.14
CA LYS A 4 48.49 8.88 -22.71
C LYS A 4 47.33 9.86 -22.51
N ASN A 5 46.47 9.58 -21.55
CA ASN A 5 45.51 10.55 -21.02
C ASN A 5 46.18 11.45 -19.96
N ASN A 6 46.23 12.74 -20.24
CA ASN A 6 46.66 13.84 -19.35
C ASN A 6 45.43 14.43 -18.62
N HIS A 7 44.83 13.70 -17.66
CA HIS A 7 43.69 14.24 -16.88
C HIS A 7 43.85 14.18 -15.37
N ASN A 8 44.95 13.66 -14.82
CA ASN A 8 45.14 13.54 -13.37
C ASN A 8 45.91 14.63 -12.67
N ASN A 9 46.39 15.65 -13.39
CA ASN A 9 47.20 16.73 -12.75
C ASN A 9 46.41 17.90 -12.16
N TRP A 10 45.12 18.04 -12.51
CA TRP A 10 44.32 19.16 -12.02
C TRP A 10 43.74 18.93 -10.62
N LEU A 11 43.42 17.65 -10.27
CA LEU A 11 42.90 17.29 -8.95
C LEU A 11 43.97 17.31 -7.84
N LEU A 12 45.22 17.01 -8.16
CA LEU A 12 46.34 17.08 -7.20
C LEU A 12 46.76 18.54 -6.89
N GLN A 13 46.62 19.43 -7.84
CA GLN A 13 46.90 20.86 -7.64
C GLN A 13 45.81 21.56 -6.79
N ALA A 14 44.54 21.22 -6.97
CA ALA A 14 43.42 21.72 -6.18
C ALA A 14 43.40 21.20 -4.73
N TYR A 15 43.99 20.03 -4.47
CA TYR A 15 44.15 19.51 -3.10
C TYR A 15 45.36 20.13 -2.37
N ALA A 16 46.42 20.44 -3.07
CA ALA A 16 47.61 21.10 -2.48
C ALA A 16 47.29 22.52 -2.02
N GLU A 17 46.52 23.30 -2.77
CA GLU A 17 46.10 24.66 -2.39
C GLU A 17 45.16 24.73 -1.19
N LYS A 18 44.40 23.66 -0.90
CA LYS A 18 43.53 23.58 0.29
C LYS A 18 44.23 23.21 1.57
N ILE A 19 45.35 22.49 1.49
CA ILE A 19 46.13 22.05 2.68
C ILE A 19 46.99 23.21 3.23
N VAL A 20 47.45 24.13 2.38
CA VAL A 20 48.26 25.31 2.81
C VAL A 20 47.42 26.34 3.59
N LYS A 21 46.10 26.28 3.56
CA LYS A 21 45.20 27.26 4.21
C LYS A 21 44.86 26.97 5.67
N TYR A 22 45.35 25.87 6.25
CA TYR A 22 45.03 25.44 7.62
C TYR A 22 46.26 25.10 8.50
N LEU A 23 47.42 25.72 8.24
CA LEU A 23 48.56 25.65 9.18
C LEU A 23 48.66 26.96 9.97
N PRO A 24 48.76 26.93 11.31
CA PRO A 24 48.92 28.14 12.10
C PRO A 24 50.32 28.75 11.86
N ALA A 25 50.32 30.08 11.71
CA ALA A 25 51.50 30.88 11.56
C ALA A 25 52.34 30.85 12.83
N GLN A 26 53.38 30.03 12.86
CA GLN A 26 54.52 30.13 13.77
C GLN A 26 55.63 29.24 13.24
N TYR A 27 56.45 29.77 12.31
CA TYR A 27 57.88 29.51 12.14
C TYR A 27 58.40 30.40 11.01
N ASP A 28 59.13 31.44 11.41
CA ASP A 28 59.94 32.26 10.53
C ASP A 28 61.15 31.47 9.97
N ILE A 29 61.20 31.28 8.67
CA ILE A 29 62.38 30.79 7.96
C ILE A 29 62.74 31.84 6.87
N PRO A 30 64.01 32.36 6.84
CA PRO A 30 64.40 33.37 5.90
C PRO A 30 64.60 32.81 4.50
N TYR A 31 63.97 33.48 3.52
CA TYR A 31 64.13 33.20 2.09
C TYR A 31 65.53 33.58 1.62
N LYS A 32 66.29 32.60 1.09
CA LYS A 32 67.38 32.79 0.14
C LYS A 32 67.03 32.13 -1.17
N GLU A 33 67.15 32.88 -2.25
CA GLU A 33 66.84 32.45 -3.62
C GLU A 33 67.65 31.23 -4.03
N ALA A 34 66.98 30.18 -4.41
CA ALA A 34 67.52 28.99 -5.08
C ALA A 34 66.61 28.57 -6.26
N SER A 35 67.24 28.18 -7.35
CA SER A 35 66.53 27.84 -8.61
C SER A 35 65.62 26.62 -8.50
N PRO A 36 64.62 26.51 -9.35
CA PRO A 36 63.51 25.47 -9.21
C PRO A 36 63.97 24.00 -9.34
N VAL A 37 65.20 23.74 -9.76
CA VAL A 37 65.66 22.36 -10.00
C VAL A 37 66.25 21.70 -8.73
N THR A 38 66.81 22.47 -7.80
CA THR A 38 67.38 21.95 -6.56
C THR A 38 66.33 21.71 -5.46
N ALA A 39 65.17 22.35 -5.54
CA ALA A 39 64.10 22.14 -4.54
C ALA A 39 63.41 20.79 -4.68
N ILE A 40 63.42 20.17 -5.86
CA ILE A 40 62.77 18.87 -6.12
C ILE A 40 63.62 17.71 -5.57
N ASP A 41 64.92 17.81 -5.64
CA ASP A 41 65.80 16.74 -5.13
C ASP A 41 65.85 16.71 -3.61
N ASP A 42 65.93 17.90 -2.96
CA ASP A 42 65.90 18.01 -1.49
C ASP A 42 64.51 17.57 -0.89
N PHE A 43 63.43 17.86 -1.59
CA PHE A 43 62.10 17.41 -1.18
C PHE A 43 61.93 15.89 -1.35
N THR A 44 62.54 15.31 -2.36
CA THR A 44 62.57 13.87 -2.59
C THR A 44 63.40 13.14 -1.55
N ILE A 45 64.53 13.72 -1.11
CA ILE A 45 65.37 13.19 -0.03
C ILE A 45 64.68 13.35 1.33
N PHE A 46 64.01 14.45 1.56
CA PHE A 46 63.21 14.69 2.78
C PHE A 46 62.04 13.71 2.89
N ILE A 47 61.30 13.46 1.82
CA ILE A 47 60.24 12.44 1.80
C ILE A 47 60.81 11.02 1.97
N LYS A 48 61.92 10.65 1.37
CA LYS A 48 62.55 9.34 1.58
C LYS A 48 63.05 9.13 3.01
N LYS A 49 63.43 10.20 3.75
CA LYS A 49 63.80 10.12 5.16
C LYS A 49 62.62 10.09 6.14
N LEU A 50 61.47 10.65 5.77
CA LEU A 50 60.23 10.61 6.60
C LEU A 50 59.38 9.37 6.33
N VAL A 51 59.34 8.89 5.09
CA VAL A 51 58.45 7.78 4.71
C VAL A 51 58.96 6.43 5.24
N LYS A 52 60.28 6.19 5.32
CA LYS A 52 60.82 4.93 5.88
C LYS A 52 60.49 4.72 7.36
N PRO A 53 60.63 5.64 8.28
CA PRO A 53 60.21 5.44 9.66
C PRO A 53 58.70 5.48 9.84
N ALA A 54 57.94 6.25 9.03
CA ALA A 54 56.48 6.26 9.06
C ALA A 54 55.87 4.96 8.51
N VAL A 55 56.43 4.38 7.47
CA VAL A 55 56.00 3.08 6.94
C VAL A 55 56.41 1.94 7.89
N LEU A 56 57.59 1.99 8.55
CA LEU A 56 57.95 1.06 9.61
C LEU A 56 57.10 1.20 10.86
N PHE A 57 56.67 2.42 11.20
CA PHE A 57 55.75 2.69 12.31
C PHE A 57 54.35 2.26 11.96
N LEU A 58 53.84 2.49 10.74
CA LEU A 58 52.60 1.98 10.22
C LEU A 58 52.64 0.44 10.04
N LEU A 59 53.74 -0.15 9.62
CA LEU A 59 53.88 -1.63 9.59
C LEU A 59 54.00 -2.20 10.99
N SER A 60 54.61 -1.53 11.96
CA SER A 60 54.54 -1.94 13.38
C SER A 60 53.17 -1.73 14.01
N LEU A 61 52.39 -0.72 13.61
CA LEU A 61 50.97 -0.61 13.97
C LEU A 61 50.07 -1.64 13.27
N CYS A 62 50.43 -2.10 12.07
CA CYS A 62 49.76 -3.22 11.39
C CYS A 62 50.17 -4.59 11.95
N CYS A 63 51.28 -4.72 12.64
CA CYS A 63 51.71 -5.91 13.40
C CYS A 63 51.12 -5.91 14.83
N PHE A 64 50.66 -4.82 15.34
CA PHE A 64 49.55 -4.77 16.28
C PHE A 64 48.26 -4.83 15.47
N SER A 65 48.00 -5.84 14.67
CA SER A 65 46.70 -6.38 14.48
C SER A 65 46.17 -6.55 15.89
N SER A 66 45.42 -5.57 16.35
CA SER A 66 44.36 -5.89 17.29
C SER A 66 43.74 -7.15 16.69
N THR A 67 44.02 -8.29 17.30
CA THR A 67 43.00 -9.30 17.41
C THR A 67 41.82 -8.48 17.92
N ILE A 68 40.95 -8.05 17.02
CA ILE A 68 39.57 -7.79 17.36
C ILE A 68 39.19 -9.14 17.92
N SER A 69 39.28 -9.30 19.22
CA SER A 69 38.69 -10.37 19.97
C SER A 69 37.26 -10.32 19.46
N GLN A 70 36.89 -11.26 18.60
CA GLN A 70 35.51 -11.44 18.23
C GLN A 70 34.80 -11.57 19.55
N GLN A 71 34.06 -10.53 19.94
CA GLN A 71 33.45 -10.47 21.25
C GLN A 71 32.59 -11.71 21.32
N ALA A 72 32.88 -12.60 22.30
CA ALA A 72 32.15 -13.86 22.39
C ALA A 72 30.65 -13.54 22.39
N TYR A 73 29.86 -14.27 21.60
CA TYR A 73 28.42 -14.11 21.55
C TYR A 73 27.83 -14.15 22.98
N TRP A 74 26.94 -13.22 23.28
CA TRP A 74 26.18 -13.18 24.51
C TRP A 74 24.75 -12.73 24.21
N GLN A 75 23.82 -13.13 25.04
CA GLN A 75 22.44 -12.67 25.06
C GLN A 75 21.94 -12.69 26.49
N GLN A 76 20.90 -11.95 26.80
CA GLN A 76 20.31 -11.91 28.15
C GLN A 76 19.56 -13.23 28.42
N GLN A 77 19.28 -13.51 29.69
CA GLN A 77 18.47 -14.64 30.10
C GLN A 77 17.27 -14.13 30.92
N VAL A 78 16.09 -14.59 30.54
CA VAL A 78 14.84 -14.13 31.15
C VAL A 78 13.96 -15.32 31.52
N HIS A 79 13.44 -15.32 32.76
CA HIS A 79 12.48 -16.33 33.20
C HIS A 79 11.20 -15.66 33.67
N TYR A 80 10.08 -16.04 33.08
CA TYR A 80 8.76 -15.48 33.37
C TYR A 80 7.92 -16.44 34.23
N THR A 81 7.28 -15.90 35.28
CA THR A 81 6.19 -16.57 35.99
C THR A 81 5.00 -15.62 35.97
N ILE A 82 3.92 -16.01 35.33
CA ILE A 82 2.75 -15.15 35.15
C ILE A 82 1.49 -15.86 35.63
N ASP A 83 0.76 -15.20 36.51
CA ASP A 83 -0.59 -15.57 36.91
C ASP A 83 -1.57 -14.62 36.26
N VAL A 84 -2.50 -15.14 35.43
CA VAL A 84 -3.49 -14.33 34.71
C VAL A 84 -4.89 -14.89 34.87
N SER A 85 -5.86 -14.00 35.00
CA SER A 85 -7.28 -14.33 35.03
C SER A 85 -8.06 -13.50 34.04
N LEU A 86 -8.92 -14.16 33.23
CA LEU A 86 -9.82 -13.54 32.28
C LEU A 86 -11.14 -13.13 32.96
N ASN A 87 -11.50 -11.86 32.82
CA ASN A 87 -12.85 -11.38 33.06
C ASN A 87 -13.56 -11.23 31.69
N ASP A 88 -14.36 -12.21 31.33
CA ASP A 88 -15.06 -12.28 30.04
C ASP A 88 -16.36 -11.46 29.99
N THR A 89 -16.69 -10.75 31.05
CA THR A 89 -17.78 -9.76 31.11
C THR A 89 -17.30 -8.42 30.57
N ASP A 90 -16.11 -8.01 30.99
CA ASP A 90 -15.54 -6.69 30.70
C ASP A 90 -14.42 -6.77 29.63
N ASN A 91 -14.09 -7.98 29.15
CA ASN A 91 -13.00 -8.29 28.22
C ASN A 91 -11.65 -7.78 28.75
N THR A 92 -11.32 -8.13 29.99
CA THR A 92 -10.12 -7.68 30.65
C THR A 92 -9.32 -8.84 31.25
N LEU A 93 -8.03 -8.61 31.43
CA LEU A 93 -7.10 -9.49 32.13
C LEU A 93 -6.66 -8.83 33.44
N ASN A 94 -6.60 -9.61 34.52
CA ASN A 94 -5.91 -9.23 35.73
C ASN A 94 -4.78 -10.20 35.94
N ALA A 95 -3.58 -9.70 36.12
CA ALA A 95 -2.39 -10.53 36.15
C ALA A 95 -1.35 -10.03 37.16
N PHE A 96 -0.47 -10.95 37.54
CA PHE A 96 0.75 -10.67 38.29
C PHE A 96 1.90 -11.36 37.58
N GLU A 97 2.98 -10.61 37.35
CA GLU A 97 4.18 -11.08 36.67
C GLU A 97 5.40 -11.00 37.57
N LYS A 98 6.21 -12.05 37.52
CA LYS A 98 7.55 -12.12 38.10
C LYS A 98 8.53 -12.48 36.99
N ILE A 99 9.53 -11.62 36.79
CA ILE A 99 10.61 -11.80 35.83
C ILE A 99 11.92 -11.95 36.59
N GLU A 100 12.66 -13.02 36.32
CA GLU A 100 14.06 -13.13 36.72
C GLU A 100 14.91 -12.78 35.51
N TYR A 101 15.65 -11.67 35.58
CA TYR A 101 16.47 -11.11 34.53
C TYR A 101 17.95 -11.22 34.88
N THR A 102 18.73 -11.91 34.03
CA THR A 102 20.17 -12.10 34.22
C THR A 102 20.94 -11.33 33.16
N ASN A 103 21.81 -10.43 33.58
CA ASN A 103 22.68 -9.66 32.70
C ASN A 103 23.91 -10.45 32.27
N HIS A 104 23.91 -10.96 31.05
CA HIS A 104 25.06 -11.64 30.44
C HIS A 104 25.93 -10.71 29.58
N SER A 105 25.54 -9.44 29.43
CA SER A 105 26.33 -8.45 28.69
C SER A 105 27.62 -8.10 29.44
N PRO A 106 28.63 -7.57 28.75
CA PRO A 106 29.82 -7.02 29.41
C PRO A 106 29.56 -5.74 30.18
N ASP A 107 28.37 -5.14 30.05
CA ASP A 107 28.01 -3.83 30.58
C ASP A 107 27.31 -3.93 31.94
N THR A 108 27.46 -2.86 32.74
CA THR A 108 26.67 -2.68 33.98
C THR A 108 25.40 -1.90 33.66
N LEU A 109 24.25 -2.54 33.73
CA LEU A 109 22.96 -1.94 33.43
C LEU A 109 22.47 -1.05 34.59
N THR A 110 21.93 0.12 34.23
CA THR A 110 21.29 1.08 35.14
C THR A 110 19.78 1.21 34.95
N TYR A 111 19.30 0.68 33.83
CA TYR A 111 17.90 0.63 33.44
C TYR A 111 17.67 -0.56 32.51
N ILE A 112 16.39 -0.91 32.32
CA ILE A 112 15.92 -1.89 31.34
C ILE A 112 14.76 -1.27 30.59
N TRP A 113 14.77 -1.33 29.27
CA TRP A 113 13.61 -0.97 28.45
C TRP A 113 12.54 -2.05 28.50
N PHE A 114 11.29 -1.63 28.60
CA PHE A 114 10.12 -2.51 28.59
C PHE A 114 9.16 -2.12 27.46
N HIS A 115 8.58 -3.12 26.83
CA HIS A 115 7.44 -3.01 25.94
C HIS A 115 6.15 -3.15 26.74
N LEU A 116 5.24 -2.22 26.57
CA LEU A 116 3.87 -2.22 27.07
C LEU A 116 2.92 -2.18 25.88
N TRP A 117 3.07 -3.13 24.97
CA TRP A 117 2.44 -3.13 23.65
C TRP A 117 0.91 -2.98 23.65
N PRO A 118 0.12 -3.44 24.65
CA PRO A 118 -1.31 -3.14 24.70
C PRO A 118 -1.63 -1.63 24.68
N ASN A 119 -0.71 -0.75 25.07
CA ASN A 119 -0.91 0.70 25.00
C ASN A 119 -0.91 1.25 23.57
N ALA A 120 -0.44 0.49 22.57
CA ALA A 120 -0.57 0.85 21.17
C ALA A 120 -2.04 1.02 20.73
N TYR A 121 -2.95 0.30 21.40
CA TYR A 121 -4.40 0.35 21.16
C TYR A 121 -5.13 1.42 21.98
N LYS A 122 -4.42 2.26 22.75
CA LYS A 122 -5.04 3.19 23.71
C LYS A 122 -5.72 4.39 23.02
N ASN A 123 -5.13 4.90 21.95
CA ASN A 123 -5.66 6.06 21.24
C ASN A 123 -5.13 6.13 19.80
N ASP A 124 -5.68 7.07 19.01
CA ASP A 124 -5.38 7.26 17.59
C ASP A 124 -4.08 8.04 17.29
N LYS A 125 -3.22 8.28 18.30
CA LYS A 125 -1.94 9.00 18.17
C LYS A 125 -0.71 8.10 18.40
N THR A 126 -0.89 6.79 18.47
CA THR A 126 0.17 5.82 18.65
C THR A 126 0.87 5.54 17.32
N ALA A 127 2.11 5.04 17.35
CA ALA A 127 2.84 4.61 16.17
C ALA A 127 2.06 3.57 15.34
N PHE A 128 1.35 2.67 16.01
CA PHE A 128 0.43 1.71 15.39
C PHE A 128 -0.67 2.39 14.57
N SER A 129 -1.38 3.36 15.17
CA SER A 129 -2.45 4.11 14.48
C SER A 129 -1.91 4.90 13.29
N GLU A 130 -0.76 5.55 13.46
CA GLU A 130 -0.12 6.32 12.37
C GLU A 130 0.31 5.41 11.22
N GLN A 131 0.85 4.22 11.52
CA GLN A 131 1.23 3.27 10.48
C GLN A 131 0.01 2.71 9.75
N LEU A 132 -1.07 2.35 10.44
CA LEU A 132 -2.32 1.92 9.81
C LEU A 132 -2.84 2.97 8.81
N LEU A 133 -2.84 4.25 9.21
CA LEU A 133 -3.22 5.36 8.31
C LEU A 133 -2.27 5.46 7.11
N ALA A 134 -0.96 5.34 7.33
CA ALA A 134 0.04 5.35 6.26
C ALA A 134 -0.16 4.18 5.29
N ASN A 135 -0.52 3.01 5.82
CA ASN A 135 -0.81 1.78 5.07
C ASN A 135 -2.21 1.75 4.44
N GLY A 136 -3.06 2.74 4.74
CA GLY A 136 -4.35 2.91 4.10
C GLY A 136 -5.53 2.30 4.83
N SER A 137 -5.40 2.04 6.11
CA SER A 137 -6.51 1.63 6.98
C SER A 137 -6.91 2.76 7.92
N THR A 138 -8.21 3.06 7.99
CA THR A 138 -8.79 4.00 8.96
C THR A 138 -9.55 3.27 10.07
N LYS A 139 -9.54 1.94 10.07
CA LYS A 139 -10.31 1.08 10.97
C LYS A 139 -10.07 1.43 12.43
N PHE A 140 -8.81 1.53 12.84
CA PHE A 140 -8.46 1.90 14.21
C PHE A 140 -8.71 3.39 14.51
N TYR A 141 -8.40 4.28 13.58
CA TYR A 141 -8.60 5.73 13.75
C TYR A 141 -10.06 6.07 14.10
N PHE A 142 -11.03 5.44 13.42
CA PHE A 142 -12.46 5.63 13.67
C PHE A 142 -13.06 4.62 14.66
N SER A 143 -12.23 3.77 15.33
CA SER A 143 -12.72 2.86 16.37
C SER A 143 -13.27 3.64 17.55
N LYS A 144 -14.29 3.08 18.20
CA LYS A 144 -14.85 3.67 19.41
C LYS A 144 -13.92 3.44 20.61
N GLU A 145 -14.08 4.23 21.64
CA GLU A 145 -13.30 4.07 22.88
C GLU A 145 -13.52 2.70 23.54
N GLU A 146 -14.72 2.15 23.42
CA GLU A 146 -15.06 0.81 23.90
C GLU A 146 -14.28 -0.32 23.20
N ASP A 147 -13.91 -0.11 21.92
CA ASP A 147 -13.16 -1.07 21.08
C ASP A 147 -11.63 -0.98 21.28
N ARG A 148 -11.16 0.01 22.05
CA ARG A 148 -9.73 0.26 22.29
C ARG A 148 -9.23 -0.49 23.53
N GLY A 149 -7.91 -0.85 23.52
CA GLY A 149 -7.25 -1.56 24.60
C GLY A 149 -6.15 -0.74 25.27
N TYR A 150 -5.69 -1.18 26.41
CA TYR A 150 -4.57 -0.59 27.15
C TYR A 150 -4.11 -1.51 28.29
N ILE A 151 -2.90 -1.29 28.80
CA ILE A 151 -2.38 -1.88 30.04
C ILE A 151 -2.18 -0.79 31.09
N ASN A 152 -2.54 -1.09 32.35
CA ASN A 152 -2.38 -0.19 33.49
C ASN A 152 -2.20 -0.97 34.79
N HIS A 153 -2.31 -0.31 35.94
CA HIS A 153 -2.08 -0.86 37.29
C HIS A 153 -0.68 -1.42 37.50
N LEU A 154 0.32 -0.87 36.82
CA LEU A 154 1.71 -1.28 36.92
C LEU A 154 2.34 -0.75 38.23
N ASP A 155 2.97 -1.64 39.02
CA ASP A 155 3.74 -1.32 40.24
C ASP A 155 5.05 -2.11 40.20
N PHE A 156 5.99 -1.66 39.38
CA PHE A 156 7.27 -2.34 39.20
C PHE A 156 8.12 -2.29 40.48
N LYS A 157 8.55 -3.45 40.94
CA LYS A 157 9.51 -3.62 42.02
C LYS A 157 10.70 -4.44 41.52
N VAL A 158 11.91 -3.98 41.82
CA VAL A 158 13.15 -4.69 41.58
C VAL A 158 13.72 -5.17 42.90
N ASN A 159 13.83 -6.49 43.09
CA ASN A 159 14.21 -7.13 44.36
C ASN A 159 13.37 -6.63 45.57
N GLY A 160 12.08 -6.39 45.35
CA GLY A 160 11.14 -5.88 46.35
C GLY A 160 11.17 -4.37 46.58
N ILE A 161 12.06 -3.63 45.95
CA ILE A 161 12.15 -2.16 46.02
C ILE A 161 11.37 -1.56 44.86
N THR A 162 10.47 -0.60 45.14
CA THR A 162 9.73 0.13 44.09
C THR A 162 10.70 0.83 43.14
N ALA A 163 10.51 0.61 41.83
CA ALA A 163 11.32 1.17 40.76
C ALA A 163 10.56 2.27 40.03
N THR A 164 11.29 3.24 39.49
CA THR A 164 10.72 4.35 38.76
C THR A 164 10.62 3.99 37.27
N LEU A 165 9.46 4.28 36.64
CA LEU A 165 9.28 4.23 35.20
C LEU A 165 9.50 5.61 34.59
N GLU A 166 10.26 5.67 33.53
CA GLU A 166 10.44 6.83 32.65
C GLU A 166 9.75 6.54 31.31
N GLU A 167 8.73 7.32 30.99
CA GLU A 167 7.98 7.17 29.73
C GLU A 167 8.85 7.57 28.52
N ASP A 168 8.70 6.85 27.41
CA ASP A 168 9.30 7.29 26.15
C ASP A 168 8.58 8.54 25.62
N ALA A 169 9.34 9.48 25.07
CA ALA A 169 8.82 10.78 24.63
C ALA A 169 7.85 10.69 23.43
N HIS A 170 7.91 9.60 22.68
CA HIS A 170 7.18 9.42 21.42
C HIS A 170 6.20 8.25 21.43
N ASN A 171 6.51 7.18 22.17
CA ASN A 171 5.77 5.93 22.12
C ASN A 171 5.28 5.53 23.52
N ILE A 172 3.97 5.63 23.75
CA ILE A 172 3.34 5.32 25.05
C ILE A 172 3.34 3.83 25.42
N ASP A 173 3.70 2.98 24.47
CA ASP A 173 3.85 1.52 24.62
C ASP A 173 5.30 1.09 24.88
N ILE A 174 6.19 2.04 25.17
CA ILE A 174 7.60 1.81 25.57
C ILE A 174 7.89 2.60 26.84
N VAL A 175 8.53 1.94 27.82
CA VAL A 175 8.96 2.59 29.06
C VAL A 175 10.37 2.13 29.46
N LYS A 176 11.08 2.97 30.18
CA LYS A 176 12.38 2.64 30.79
C LYS A 176 12.19 2.40 32.28
N LEU A 177 12.52 1.21 32.75
CA LEU A 177 12.57 0.85 34.15
C LEU A 177 13.93 1.24 34.73
N LEU A 178 13.98 2.27 35.56
CA LEU A 178 15.21 2.68 36.27
C LEU A 178 15.51 1.72 37.41
N LEU A 179 16.70 1.10 37.37
CA LEU A 179 17.07 0.13 38.39
C LEU A 179 17.48 0.82 39.69
N PRO A 180 16.89 0.48 40.85
CA PRO A 180 17.28 1.04 42.17
C PRO A 180 18.75 0.81 42.54
N ALA A 181 19.36 -0.26 42.00
CA ALA A 181 20.77 -0.59 42.11
C ALA A 181 21.30 -1.05 40.75
N ARG A 182 22.55 -0.72 40.41
CA ARG A 182 23.20 -1.14 39.15
C ARG A 182 23.24 -2.67 39.07
N LEU A 183 23.02 -3.21 37.85
CA LEU A 183 23.10 -4.64 37.55
C LEU A 183 24.39 -4.98 36.82
N PRO A 184 25.45 -5.44 37.53
CA PRO A 184 26.71 -5.83 36.89
C PRO A 184 26.59 -7.08 35.99
N PRO A 185 27.57 -7.34 35.11
CA PRO A 185 27.68 -8.59 34.34
C PRO A 185 27.57 -9.85 35.23
N GLY A 186 26.85 -10.86 34.75
CA GLY A 186 26.65 -12.15 35.40
C GLY A 186 25.74 -12.10 36.65
N ARG A 187 25.08 -10.99 36.93
CA ARG A 187 24.14 -10.85 38.03
C ARG A 187 22.69 -10.89 37.59
N SER A 188 21.83 -11.39 38.48
CA SER A 188 20.39 -11.47 38.25
C SER A 188 19.63 -10.54 39.20
N ILE A 189 18.45 -10.09 38.74
CA ILE A 189 17.46 -9.37 39.55
C ILE A 189 16.09 -10.00 39.35
N ILE A 190 15.23 -9.81 40.37
CA ILE A 190 13.82 -10.19 40.27
C ILE A 190 13.00 -8.91 40.09
N ILE A 191 12.26 -8.85 38.99
CA ILE A 191 11.32 -7.76 38.66
C ILE A 191 9.91 -8.31 38.86
N THR A 192 9.05 -7.57 39.56
CA THR A 192 7.64 -7.96 39.74
C THR A 192 6.72 -6.78 39.46
N THR A 193 5.58 -7.05 38.90
CA THR A 193 4.50 -6.07 38.73
C THR A 193 3.14 -6.76 38.65
N PRO A 194 2.10 -6.25 39.33
CA PRO A 194 0.73 -6.51 38.89
C PRO A 194 0.45 -5.75 37.61
N PHE A 195 -0.52 -6.20 36.83
CA PHE A 195 -1.05 -5.43 35.73
C PHE A 195 -2.50 -5.79 35.45
N HIS A 196 -3.18 -4.84 34.82
CA HIS A 196 -4.51 -5.00 34.30
C HIS A 196 -4.51 -4.58 32.84
N GLU A 197 -5.03 -5.42 31.95
CA GLU A 197 -5.18 -5.14 30.53
C GLU A 197 -6.64 -5.11 30.14
N LYS A 198 -7.06 -4.08 29.41
CA LYS A 198 -8.28 -4.08 28.63
C LYS A 198 -7.94 -4.56 27.23
N LEU A 199 -8.50 -5.70 26.85
CA LEU A 199 -8.32 -6.25 25.50
C LEU A 199 -9.07 -5.40 24.47
N PRO A 200 -8.46 -5.00 23.36
CA PRO A 200 -9.16 -4.29 22.29
C PRO A 200 -10.14 -5.23 21.56
N TYR A 201 -11.12 -4.66 20.85
CA TYR A 201 -11.77 -5.41 19.77
C TYR A 201 -10.71 -5.81 18.74
N ASN A 202 -10.82 -7.01 18.18
CA ASN A 202 -9.78 -7.54 17.29
C ASN A 202 -9.63 -6.68 16.03
N ILE A 203 -8.57 -5.85 16.01
CA ILE A 203 -8.24 -4.91 14.94
C ILE A 203 -6.96 -5.34 14.23
N SER A 204 -6.09 -6.04 14.95
CA SER A 204 -4.80 -6.58 14.53
C SER A 204 -4.62 -7.98 15.13
N ARG A 205 -3.40 -8.39 15.46
CA ARG A 205 -3.04 -9.76 15.91
C ARG A 205 -3.72 -10.21 17.20
N GLY A 206 -4.11 -9.28 18.08
CA GLY A 206 -4.66 -9.57 19.41
C GLY A 206 -5.95 -8.82 19.72
N GLY A 207 -6.70 -9.35 20.69
CA GLY A 207 -7.93 -8.75 21.16
C GLY A 207 -9.07 -9.76 21.37
N HIS A 208 -10.30 -9.32 21.15
CA HIS A 208 -11.47 -10.19 21.30
C HIS A 208 -12.52 -9.91 20.21
N VAL A 209 -13.29 -10.94 19.87
CA VAL A 209 -14.52 -10.84 19.08
C VAL A 209 -15.62 -11.51 19.91
N GLY A 210 -16.51 -10.70 20.48
CA GLY A 210 -17.40 -11.19 21.53
C GLY A 210 -16.63 -11.81 22.68
N GLN A 211 -16.88 -13.10 22.95
CA GLN A 211 -16.18 -13.88 23.99
C GLN A 211 -15.26 -14.96 23.39
N THR A 212 -14.66 -14.66 22.26
CA THR A 212 -13.50 -15.36 21.69
C THR A 212 -12.28 -14.45 21.80
N TYR A 213 -11.21 -14.95 22.36
CA TYR A 213 -10.03 -14.18 22.74
C TYR A 213 -8.78 -14.64 22.01
N GLN A 214 -7.99 -13.67 21.54
CA GLN A 214 -6.62 -13.81 21.03
C GLN A 214 -5.72 -12.96 21.92
N VAL A 215 -5.03 -13.59 22.87
CA VAL A 215 -4.22 -12.89 23.88
C VAL A 215 -2.76 -12.99 23.48
N THR A 216 -2.31 -11.93 22.82
CA THR A 216 -1.00 -11.83 22.18
C THR A 216 -0.34 -10.51 22.54
N GLN A 217 0.99 -10.46 22.70
CA GLN A 217 1.76 -9.28 23.13
C GLN A 217 1.18 -8.59 24.37
N TRP A 218 0.68 -9.37 25.32
CA TRP A 218 -0.23 -8.97 26.40
C TRP A 218 0.43 -8.63 27.74
N TYR A 219 1.67 -9.02 27.97
CA TYR A 219 2.38 -8.82 29.26
C TYR A 219 3.55 -7.85 29.09
N PRO A 220 3.98 -7.14 30.18
CA PRO A 220 5.17 -6.32 30.16
C PRO A 220 6.42 -7.13 29.82
N LYS A 221 7.14 -6.76 28.77
CA LYS A 221 8.28 -7.54 28.25
C LYS A 221 9.54 -6.69 28.18
N PRO A 222 10.69 -7.12 28.75
CA PRO A 222 11.98 -6.47 28.54
C PRO A 222 12.35 -6.46 27.05
N ALA A 223 12.86 -5.34 26.55
CA ALA A 223 13.43 -5.26 25.22
C ALA A 223 14.75 -6.05 25.15
N VAL A 224 15.09 -6.53 23.95
CA VAL A 224 16.39 -7.16 23.72
C VAL A 224 17.52 -6.17 23.94
N TYR A 225 18.59 -6.64 24.60
CA TYR A 225 19.87 -5.96 24.72
C TYR A 225 20.97 -6.89 24.23
N ASP A 226 21.54 -6.55 23.10
CA ASP A 226 22.58 -7.34 22.44
C ASP A 226 23.85 -6.51 22.15
N ALA A 227 24.75 -7.01 21.31
CA ALA A 227 25.99 -6.33 20.97
C ALA A 227 25.79 -4.99 20.21
N HIS A 228 24.59 -4.74 19.68
CA HIS A 228 24.20 -3.50 18.99
C HIS A 228 23.45 -2.52 19.93
N GLY A 229 23.21 -2.91 21.20
CA GLY A 229 22.56 -2.09 22.21
C GLY A 229 21.11 -2.52 22.49
N TRP A 230 20.31 -1.58 23.01
CA TRP A 230 18.91 -1.81 23.31
C TRP A 230 18.05 -1.69 22.05
N HIS A 231 17.05 -2.58 21.91
CA HIS A 231 16.07 -2.60 20.82
C HIS A 231 14.64 -2.31 21.31
N PRO A 232 14.35 -1.14 21.93
CA PRO A 232 12.98 -0.76 22.26
C PRO A 232 12.23 -0.43 20.97
N MET A 233 11.05 -1.03 20.77
CA MET A 233 10.27 -0.82 19.58
C MET A 233 8.78 -0.70 19.88
N PRO A 234 8.05 0.25 19.25
CA PRO A 234 6.61 0.33 19.38
C PRO A 234 5.93 -0.85 18.68
N TYR A 235 4.72 -1.18 19.12
CA TYR A 235 3.86 -2.09 18.39
C TYR A 235 3.48 -1.49 17.03
N LEU A 236 3.61 -2.27 15.97
CA LEU A 236 3.25 -1.89 14.61
C LEU A 236 2.45 -3.02 13.94
N GLU A 237 1.65 -2.68 12.93
CA GLU A 237 0.96 -3.65 12.08
C GLU A 237 1.92 -4.30 11.08
N GLN A 238 2.77 -3.49 10.46
CA GLN A 238 3.77 -3.92 9.51
C GLN A 238 5.12 -4.05 10.19
N GLY A 239 5.68 -5.25 10.18
CA GLY A 239 6.93 -5.61 10.84
C GLY A 239 6.70 -6.26 12.18
N GLU A 240 7.30 -7.43 12.32
CA GLU A 240 7.14 -8.32 13.44
C GLU A 240 7.96 -7.89 14.66
N PHE A 241 8.22 -8.77 15.58
CA PHE A 241 8.77 -8.46 16.89
C PHE A 241 10.24 -8.90 17.00
N TYR A 242 10.92 -8.42 18.04
CA TYR A 242 12.23 -8.88 18.42
C TYR A 242 12.27 -8.97 19.93
N SER A 243 12.41 -10.19 20.43
CA SER A 243 12.28 -10.47 21.87
C SER A 243 13.34 -11.46 22.30
N GLU A 244 13.75 -11.36 23.61
CA GLU A 244 14.79 -12.21 24.18
C GLU A 244 14.26 -13.63 24.48
N TYR A 245 15.10 -14.63 24.29
CA TYR A 245 14.78 -15.99 24.68
C TYR A 245 14.66 -16.14 26.19
N GLY A 246 13.64 -16.90 26.60
CA GLY A 246 13.37 -17.14 28.01
C GLY A 246 12.67 -18.47 28.27
N SER A 247 12.28 -18.66 29.52
CA SER A 247 11.36 -19.72 29.93
C SER A 247 10.09 -19.10 30.51
N PHE A 248 8.98 -19.78 30.32
CA PHE A 248 7.67 -19.36 30.79
C PHE A 248 7.02 -20.42 31.65
N ASN A 249 6.44 -19.95 32.76
CA ASN A 249 5.50 -20.69 33.61
C ASN A 249 4.26 -19.82 33.77
N VAL A 250 3.20 -20.15 33.05
CA VAL A 250 2.00 -19.31 32.91
C VAL A 250 0.78 -20.05 33.43
N ARG A 251 0.09 -19.46 34.43
CA ARG A 251 -1.16 -19.97 35.00
C ARG A 251 -2.32 -19.13 34.50
N ILE A 252 -3.19 -19.73 33.66
CA ILE A 252 -4.32 -19.08 33.01
C ILE A 252 -5.61 -19.53 33.72
N THR A 253 -6.33 -18.59 34.32
CA THR A 253 -7.62 -18.84 34.95
C THR A 253 -8.75 -18.31 34.10
N VAL A 254 -9.65 -19.21 33.67
CA VAL A 254 -10.81 -18.90 32.83
C VAL A 254 -12.07 -19.60 33.35
N PRO A 255 -13.30 -19.21 32.95
CA PRO A 255 -14.49 -19.99 33.20
C PRO A 255 -14.34 -21.43 32.66
N GLU A 256 -14.84 -22.41 33.41
CA GLU A 256 -14.60 -23.85 33.20
C GLU A 256 -14.95 -24.34 31.77
N ASN A 257 -15.92 -23.71 31.13
CA ASN A 257 -16.41 -24.10 29.79
C ASN A 257 -15.60 -23.51 28.62
N TYR A 258 -14.53 -22.76 28.86
CA TYR A 258 -13.58 -22.36 27.81
C TYR A 258 -12.66 -23.52 27.42
N ILE A 259 -12.34 -23.61 26.14
CA ILE A 259 -11.18 -24.33 25.63
C ILE A 259 -10.09 -23.29 25.43
N VAL A 260 -8.90 -23.57 25.98
CA VAL A 260 -7.71 -22.72 25.83
C VAL A 260 -6.70 -23.45 24.96
N ALA A 261 -6.23 -22.76 23.94
CA ALA A 261 -5.09 -23.15 23.09
C ALA A 261 -3.94 -22.17 23.44
N SER A 262 -2.73 -22.65 23.69
CA SER A 262 -1.67 -21.83 24.24
C SER A 262 -0.31 -22.27 23.76
N SER A 263 0.65 -21.37 23.76
CA SER A 263 2.07 -21.73 23.72
C SER A 263 2.41 -22.68 24.84
N GLY A 264 3.25 -23.69 24.56
CA GLY A 264 3.85 -24.56 25.54
C GLY A 264 3.02 -25.75 26.01
N ASP A 265 3.61 -26.52 26.88
CA ASP A 265 3.12 -27.82 27.31
C ASP A 265 2.15 -27.68 28.50
N LEU A 266 0.91 -28.12 28.34
CA LEU A 266 -0.12 -28.13 29.40
C LEU A 266 0.25 -29.15 30.49
N GLN A 267 0.42 -28.68 31.72
CA GLN A 267 0.84 -29.46 32.88
C GLN A 267 -0.35 -30.13 33.65
N ASN A 268 -1.59 -29.74 33.31
CA ASN A 268 -2.78 -30.32 33.94
C ASN A 268 -3.16 -31.62 33.21
N GLU A 269 -2.72 -32.76 33.69
CA GLU A 269 -2.92 -34.07 33.04
C GLU A 269 -4.37 -34.39 32.70
N ASP A 270 -5.31 -34.10 33.60
CA ASP A 270 -6.75 -34.38 33.39
C ASP A 270 -7.28 -33.57 32.17
N GLU A 271 -6.89 -32.29 32.09
CA GLU A 271 -7.31 -31.42 30.97
C GLU A 271 -6.63 -31.81 29.67
N LEU A 272 -5.32 -32.12 29.69
CA LEU A 272 -4.58 -32.60 28.53
C LEU A 272 -5.19 -33.88 27.98
N ASN A 273 -5.48 -34.86 28.84
CA ASN A 273 -6.14 -36.10 28.44
C ASN A 273 -7.52 -35.84 27.86
N ARG A 274 -8.29 -34.91 28.46
CA ARG A 274 -9.60 -34.49 27.96
C ARG A 274 -9.51 -33.87 26.57
N LEU A 275 -8.51 -33.02 26.31
CA LEU A 275 -8.30 -32.42 25.00
C LEU A 275 -7.90 -33.46 23.96
N LYS A 276 -6.97 -34.37 24.30
CA LYS A 276 -6.55 -35.49 23.43
C LYS A 276 -7.72 -36.40 23.07
N GLU A 277 -8.53 -36.82 24.06
CA GLU A 277 -9.71 -37.65 23.81
C GLU A 277 -10.75 -36.91 22.96
N THR A 278 -11.02 -35.64 23.25
CA THR A 278 -11.94 -34.82 22.46
C THR A 278 -11.44 -34.69 21.02
N GLY A 279 -10.13 -34.44 20.82
CA GLY A 279 -9.51 -34.25 19.51
C GLY A 279 -9.52 -35.51 18.62
N LYS A 280 -9.59 -36.70 19.23
CA LYS A 280 -9.76 -37.96 18.48
C LYS A 280 -11.22 -38.20 17.99
N LEU A 281 -12.21 -37.52 18.60
CA LEU A 281 -13.60 -37.61 18.17
C LEU A 281 -13.80 -36.87 16.83
N PRO A 282 -14.66 -37.37 15.96
CA PRO A 282 -15.13 -36.59 14.82
C PRO A 282 -15.73 -35.28 15.30
N PRO A 283 -15.46 -34.14 14.62
CA PRO A 283 -15.98 -32.83 15.03
C PRO A 283 -17.47 -32.80 15.32
N THR A 284 -18.27 -33.52 14.51
CA THR A 284 -19.71 -33.62 14.65
C THR A 284 -20.18 -34.33 15.94
N ARG A 285 -19.29 -35.00 16.66
CA ARG A 285 -19.56 -35.63 17.97
C ARG A 285 -19.05 -34.81 19.16
N GLN A 286 -18.35 -33.73 18.91
CA GLN A 286 -17.87 -32.85 19.98
C GLN A 286 -19.02 -32.04 20.56
N LYS A 287 -18.98 -31.82 21.89
CA LYS A 287 -20.01 -31.06 22.61
C LYS A 287 -20.24 -29.66 22.05
N ASN A 288 -19.19 -28.97 21.68
CA ASN A 288 -19.27 -27.60 21.14
C ASN A 288 -19.91 -27.54 19.75
N TYR A 289 -19.68 -28.57 18.89
CA TYR A 289 -20.38 -28.67 17.61
C TYR A 289 -21.86 -28.89 17.79
N LEU A 290 -22.26 -29.81 18.71
CA LEU A 290 -23.65 -30.05 19.02
C LEU A 290 -24.34 -28.83 19.63
N ALA A 291 -23.64 -28.07 20.49
CA ALA A 291 -24.14 -26.81 21.01
C ALA A 291 -24.40 -25.80 19.91
N PHE A 292 -23.46 -25.68 18.95
CA PHE A 292 -23.58 -24.83 17.78
C PHE A 292 -24.77 -25.18 16.89
N GLN A 293 -25.00 -26.48 16.58
CA GLN A 293 -26.13 -26.89 15.78
C GLN A 293 -27.50 -26.55 16.41
N ASN A 294 -27.56 -26.52 17.75
CA ASN A 294 -28.79 -26.21 18.48
C ASN A 294 -29.14 -24.69 18.43
N LEU A 295 -28.23 -23.82 17.99
CA LEU A 295 -28.46 -22.38 17.87
C LEU A 295 -29.39 -22.01 16.70
N ASN A 296 -29.71 -22.95 15.81
CA ASN A 296 -30.69 -22.81 14.72
C ASN A 296 -30.50 -21.58 13.82
N VAL A 297 -29.24 -21.14 13.60
CA VAL A 297 -28.90 -19.98 12.81
C VAL A 297 -28.77 -20.39 11.34
N GLN A 298 -29.60 -19.84 10.45
CA GLN A 298 -29.50 -20.07 9.02
C GLN A 298 -28.26 -19.36 8.44
N HIS A 299 -27.39 -20.14 7.77
CA HIS A 299 -26.17 -19.68 7.13
C HIS A 299 -26.42 -18.54 6.13
N LYS A 300 -25.89 -17.35 6.40
CA LYS A 300 -25.70 -16.27 5.43
C LYS A 300 -24.28 -15.69 5.56
N LYS A 301 -23.74 -15.32 4.44
CA LYS A 301 -22.39 -14.76 4.24
C LYS A 301 -22.19 -13.41 4.98
N ASN A 302 -22.05 -13.38 6.28
CA ASN A 302 -21.61 -12.32 7.21
C ASN A 302 -21.76 -12.82 8.66
N GLU A 303 -21.17 -13.97 8.95
CA GLU A 303 -21.53 -14.82 10.10
C GLU A 303 -20.85 -14.43 11.41
N ALA A 304 -19.71 -13.73 11.39
CA ALA A 304 -19.02 -13.36 12.61
C ALA A 304 -19.89 -12.60 13.62
N VAL A 305 -20.57 -11.57 13.18
CA VAL A 305 -21.44 -10.72 14.02
C VAL A 305 -22.64 -11.49 14.60
N ILE A 306 -23.06 -12.56 13.92
CA ILE A 306 -24.20 -13.40 14.38
C ILE A 306 -23.78 -14.28 15.56
N TRP A 307 -22.53 -14.78 15.55
CA TRP A 307 -22.04 -15.69 16.57
C TRP A 307 -21.66 -14.99 17.86
N GLU A 308 -21.17 -13.73 17.81
CA GLU A 308 -20.89 -12.91 18.97
C GLU A 308 -22.08 -12.83 19.95
N ASN A 309 -23.28 -12.74 19.39
CA ASN A 309 -24.54 -12.64 20.14
C ASN A 309 -25.09 -14.00 20.61
N HIS A 310 -24.49 -15.12 20.20
CA HIS A 310 -25.00 -16.46 20.48
C HIS A 310 -24.02 -17.36 21.25
N MET A 311 -22.99 -16.78 21.85
CA MET A 311 -22.04 -17.53 22.69
C MET A 311 -22.75 -18.21 23.88
N PRO A 312 -22.38 -19.45 24.23
CA PRO A 312 -22.86 -20.08 25.44
C PRO A 312 -22.54 -19.23 26.67
N SER A 313 -23.43 -19.21 27.65
CA SER A 313 -23.18 -18.49 28.92
C SER A 313 -21.94 -19.04 29.59
N SER A 314 -21.16 -18.16 30.19
CA SER A 314 -19.94 -18.53 30.91
C SER A 314 -20.25 -19.32 32.17
N SER A 315 -19.45 -20.34 32.45
CA SER A 315 -19.56 -21.11 33.68
C SER A 315 -19.27 -20.21 34.91
N LYS A 316 -20.04 -20.37 35.95
CA LYS A 316 -19.74 -19.72 37.28
C LYS A 316 -18.51 -20.31 37.96
N LYS A 317 -18.13 -21.56 37.59
CA LYS A 317 -16.90 -22.18 38.05
C LYS A 317 -15.78 -21.80 37.12
N THR A 318 -14.59 -21.64 37.68
CA THR A 318 -13.36 -21.40 36.92
C THR A 318 -12.44 -22.61 36.98
N LYS A 319 -11.55 -22.71 36.03
CA LYS A 319 -10.40 -23.61 36.02
C LYS A 319 -9.12 -22.82 35.82
N THR A 320 -8.02 -23.32 36.40
CA THR A 320 -6.68 -22.76 36.20
C THR A 320 -5.83 -23.80 35.47
N LEU A 321 -5.26 -23.38 34.36
CA LEU A 321 -4.41 -24.19 33.49
C LEU A 321 -2.98 -23.70 33.61
N ASN A 322 -2.03 -24.60 33.83
CA ASN A 322 -0.61 -24.30 33.96
C ASN A 322 0.13 -24.77 32.68
N TYR A 323 0.80 -23.85 32.02
CA TYR A 323 1.64 -24.10 30.85
C TYR A 323 3.09 -23.79 31.15
N THR A 324 4.02 -24.61 30.62
CA THR A 324 5.46 -24.37 30.70
C THR A 324 6.08 -24.46 29.34
N LEU A 325 7.06 -23.59 29.07
CA LEU A 325 7.79 -23.59 27.81
C LEU A 325 9.18 -22.97 27.99
N ASP A 326 10.21 -23.61 27.44
CA ASP A 326 11.59 -23.17 27.54
C ASP A 326 12.17 -22.81 26.17
N ASN A 327 13.15 -21.90 26.14
CA ASN A 327 13.86 -21.45 24.97
C ASN A 327 12.95 -20.86 23.88
N VAL A 328 12.09 -19.96 24.28
CA VAL A 328 11.18 -19.19 23.39
C VAL A 328 11.23 -17.71 23.73
N HIS A 329 10.80 -16.88 22.80
CA HIS A 329 10.85 -15.42 22.91
C HIS A 329 9.47 -14.77 23.17
N ASP A 330 8.38 -15.55 23.13
CA ASP A 330 7.02 -15.05 23.39
C ASP A 330 6.12 -16.16 23.97
N PHE A 331 4.94 -15.74 24.46
CA PHE A 331 3.92 -16.62 24.97
C PHE A 331 2.54 -16.06 24.62
N ALA A 332 1.78 -16.77 23.80
CA ALA A 332 0.43 -16.39 23.38
C ALA A 332 -0.58 -17.47 23.81
N TRP A 333 -1.83 -17.07 24.00
CA TRP A 333 -2.93 -17.99 24.24
C TRP A 333 -4.25 -17.51 23.68
N PHE A 334 -5.10 -18.45 23.35
CA PHE A 334 -6.38 -18.26 22.68
C PHE A 334 -7.46 -18.98 23.46
N ALA A 335 -8.64 -18.38 23.58
CA ALA A 335 -9.72 -18.99 24.34
C ALA A 335 -11.08 -18.79 23.69
N SER A 336 -11.81 -19.86 23.52
CA SER A 336 -13.21 -19.82 23.04
C SER A 336 -14.05 -20.91 23.66
N LYS A 337 -15.32 -20.62 23.91
CA LYS A 337 -16.30 -21.61 24.33
C LYS A 337 -16.82 -22.49 23.19
N LEU A 338 -16.45 -22.18 21.95
CA LEU A 338 -16.89 -22.87 20.74
C LEU A 338 -15.76 -23.58 20.00
N PHE A 339 -14.52 -23.52 20.45
CA PHE A 339 -13.44 -24.25 19.79
C PHE A 339 -13.77 -25.74 19.64
N LEU A 340 -13.59 -26.25 18.44
CA LEU A 340 -13.43 -27.67 18.15
C LEU A 340 -11.94 -28.00 18.23
N VAL A 341 -11.62 -29.22 18.64
CA VAL A 341 -10.24 -29.68 18.80
C VAL A 341 -9.99 -30.84 17.88
N ARG A 342 -8.84 -30.84 17.22
CA ARG A 342 -8.29 -32.04 16.57
C ARG A 342 -6.96 -32.37 17.20
N TYR A 343 -6.65 -33.67 17.28
CA TYR A 343 -5.43 -34.19 17.88
C TYR A 343 -4.80 -35.30 17.03
N ASP A 344 -3.50 -35.26 16.89
CA ASP A 344 -2.67 -36.31 16.29
C ASP A 344 -1.25 -36.19 16.89
N THR A 345 -0.30 -36.97 16.41
CA THR A 345 1.11 -36.91 16.80
C THR A 345 2.02 -36.95 15.59
N VAL A 346 3.21 -36.34 15.72
CA VAL A 346 4.27 -36.38 14.73
C VAL A 346 5.61 -36.69 15.40
N ARG A 347 6.57 -37.24 14.65
CA ARG A 347 7.94 -37.52 15.15
C ARG A 347 8.95 -36.61 14.52
N SER A 348 9.79 -35.96 15.36
CA SER A 348 10.97 -35.22 14.92
C SER A 348 12.09 -35.36 15.97
N GLY A 349 13.34 -35.46 15.55
CA GLY A 349 14.50 -35.51 16.45
C GLY A 349 14.48 -36.63 17.49
N GLY A 350 13.72 -37.71 17.24
CA GLY A 350 13.53 -38.81 18.19
C GLY A 350 12.37 -38.65 19.16
N ASN A 351 11.79 -37.46 19.28
CA ASN A 351 10.65 -37.16 20.13
C ASN A 351 9.32 -37.44 19.43
N THR A 352 8.29 -37.78 20.24
CA THR A 352 6.89 -37.74 19.80
C THR A 352 6.31 -36.39 20.22
N ILE A 353 5.78 -35.67 19.28
CA ILE A 353 5.26 -34.29 19.42
C ILE A 353 3.76 -34.35 19.32
N ASP A 354 3.06 -33.76 20.29
CA ASP A 354 1.62 -33.60 20.25
C ASP A 354 1.22 -32.57 19.20
N VAL A 355 0.24 -32.87 18.38
CA VAL A 355 -0.28 -32.00 17.32
C VAL A 355 -1.72 -31.65 17.64
N PHE A 356 -1.97 -30.35 17.86
CA PHE A 356 -3.34 -29.89 18.06
C PHE A 356 -3.75 -28.91 16.96
N SER A 357 -5.06 -28.84 16.72
CA SER A 357 -5.67 -27.85 15.87
C SER A 357 -6.97 -27.39 16.51
N TYR A 358 -7.13 -26.07 16.64
CA TYR A 358 -8.27 -25.42 17.30
C TYR A 358 -8.96 -24.51 16.29
N TYR A 359 -10.27 -24.71 16.08
CA TYR A 359 -11.02 -23.91 15.11
C TYR A 359 -12.51 -23.86 15.48
N HIS A 360 -13.25 -22.95 14.85
CA HIS A 360 -14.68 -22.83 15.14
C HIS A 360 -15.54 -23.75 14.29
N PRO A 361 -16.75 -24.12 14.74
CA PRO A 361 -17.63 -25.06 14.03
C PRO A 361 -17.93 -24.69 12.57
N TRP A 362 -18.00 -23.41 12.25
CA TRP A 362 -18.24 -22.94 10.87
C TRP A 362 -17.03 -23.08 9.93
N GLN A 363 -15.84 -23.24 10.47
CA GLN A 363 -14.60 -23.48 9.71
C GLN A 363 -14.31 -24.97 9.48
N GLN A 364 -15.18 -25.86 9.97
CA GLN A 364 -14.92 -27.31 9.99
C GLN A 364 -14.54 -27.88 8.62
N GLU A 365 -15.22 -27.48 7.54
CA GLU A 365 -14.99 -28.08 6.22
C GLU A 365 -13.57 -27.82 5.71
N THR A 366 -13.03 -26.64 5.95
CA THR A 366 -11.68 -26.28 5.57
C THR A 366 -10.65 -26.88 6.53
N TRP A 367 -10.92 -26.84 7.86
CA TRP A 367 -9.97 -27.19 8.91
C TRP A 367 -9.91 -28.69 9.27
N LYS A 368 -10.81 -29.52 8.78
CA LYS A 368 -10.89 -30.95 9.17
C LYS A 368 -9.59 -31.73 8.95
N SER A 369 -8.75 -31.31 8.01
CA SER A 369 -7.47 -31.94 7.68
C SER A 369 -6.24 -31.23 8.28
N SER A 370 -6.41 -30.15 9.03
CA SER A 370 -5.32 -29.33 9.56
C SER A 370 -4.25 -30.10 10.37
N PRO A 371 -4.55 -31.17 11.17
CA PRO A 371 -3.48 -31.92 11.80
C PRO A 371 -2.53 -32.60 10.82
N ALA A 372 -3.03 -33.03 9.66
CA ALA A 372 -2.17 -33.60 8.62
C ALA A 372 -1.26 -32.53 8.00
N PHE A 373 -1.77 -31.32 7.79
CA PHE A 373 -1.01 -30.19 7.28
C PHE A 373 0.13 -29.81 8.23
N ILE A 374 -0.16 -29.66 9.52
CA ILE A 374 0.86 -29.41 10.56
C ILE A 374 1.94 -30.48 10.55
N LYS A 375 1.56 -31.76 10.49
CA LYS A 375 2.50 -32.89 10.46
C LYS A 375 3.39 -32.85 9.22
N ASP A 376 2.83 -32.59 8.06
CA ASP A 376 3.56 -32.50 6.79
C ASP A 376 4.55 -31.33 6.83
N ALA A 377 4.15 -30.18 7.37
CA ALA A 377 5.04 -29.03 7.59
C ALA A 377 6.20 -29.37 8.53
N VAL A 378 5.92 -29.98 9.71
CA VAL A 378 6.96 -30.41 10.66
C VAL A 378 7.94 -31.39 10.02
N HIS A 379 7.46 -32.36 9.24
CA HIS A 379 8.33 -33.30 8.53
C HIS A 379 9.21 -32.59 7.50
N PHE A 380 8.64 -31.66 6.75
CA PHE A 380 9.35 -30.92 5.70
C PHE A 380 10.45 -30.05 6.30
N TYR A 381 10.14 -29.20 7.29
CA TYR A 381 11.14 -28.34 7.92
C TYR A 381 12.20 -29.15 8.70
N THR A 382 11.80 -30.24 9.35
CA THR A 382 12.77 -31.17 10.01
C THR A 382 13.77 -31.74 8.99
N LYS A 383 13.31 -32.13 7.81
CA LYS A 383 14.14 -32.67 6.73
C LYS A 383 15.10 -31.62 6.17
N HIS A 384 14.67 -30.39 5.96
CA HIS A 384 15.42 -29.40 5.19
C HIS A 384 16.17 -28.36 6.03
N VAL A 385 15.77 -28.15 7.30
CA VAL A 385 16.33 -27.08 8.16
C VAL A 385 16.91 -27.65 9.45
N GLY A 386 16.12 -28.43 10.22
CA GLY A 386 16.58 -28.99 11.49
C GLY A 386 15.48 -29.63 12.31
N ALA A 387 15.83 -30.38 13.36
CA ALA A 387 14.86 -31.06 14.20
C ALA A 387 13.99 -30.08 15.01
N TYR A 388 12.68 -30.33 15.07
CA TYR A 388 11.76 -29.57 15.92
C TYR A 388 12.02 -29.90 17.40
N PRO A 389 12.34 -28.92 18.26
CA PRO A 389 12.83 -29.22 19.62
C PRO A 389 11.73 -29.31 20.69
N TYR A 390 10.51 -28.81 20.42
CA TYR A 390 9.45 -28.73 21.39
C TYR A 390 8.58 -30.00 21.38
N LEU A 391 7.73 -30.18 22.42
CA LEU A 391 6.86 -31.37 22.59
C LEU A 391 5.45 -31.18 22.05
N GLU A 392 5.08 -29.96 21.70
CA GLU A 392 3.79 -29.60 21.11
C GLU A 392 3.97 -28.70 19.88
N VAL A 393 3.08 -28.86 18.90
CA VAL A 393 2.87 -27.93 17.79
C VAL A 393 1.38 -27.81 17.50
N SER A 394 0.88 -26.59 17.49
CA SER A 394 -0.54 -26.30 17.36
C SER A 394 -0.82 -25.25 16.27
N ALA A 395 -2.02 -25.31 15.68
CA ALA A 395 -2.57 -24.25 14.87
C ALA A 395 -3.94 -23.84 15.40
N VAL A 396 -4.21 -22.55 15.49
CA VAL A 396 -5.47 -22.00 15.95
C VAL A 396 -6.08 -21.08 14.89
N ALA A 397 -7.37 -21.27 14.61
CA ALA A 397 -8.10 -20.38 13.72
C ALA A 397 -8.41 -19.07 14.42
N GLY A 398 -8.07 -17.96 13.78
CA GLY A 398 -8.37 -16.63 14.25
C GLY A 398 -9.86 -16.30 14.22
N SER A 399 -10.20 -15.22 14.89
CA SER A 399 -11.55 -14.67 14.91
C SER A 399 -11.85 -13.93 13.61
N ASP A 400 -13.11 -13.96 13.16
CA ASP A 400 -13.54 -13.16 12.02
C ASP A 400 -13.37 -11.65 12.35
N GLY A 401 -12.75 -10.90 11.47
CA GLY A 401 -12.50 -9.46 11.63
C GLY A 401 -11.03 -9.07 11.68
N ASP A 402 -10.13 -10.02 11.84
CA ASP A 402 -8.71 -9.85 11.63
C ASP A 402 -8.41 -9.73 10.12
N GLU A 403 -7.55 -8.77 9.75
CA GLU A 403 -7.10 -8.58 8.36
C GLU A 403 -5.69 -9.16 8.13
N SER A 404 -5.04 -9.73 9.18
CA SER A 404 -3.77 -10.45 9.05
C SER A 404 -3.98 -11.86 8.49
N ASP A 405 -3.03 -12.37 7.72
CA ASP A 405 -3.11 -13.71 7.13
C ASP A 405 -2.75 -14.81 8.15
N GLY A 406 -1.86 -14.53 9.08
CA GLY A 406 -1.42 -15.42 10.15
C GLY A 406 -0.52 -14.72 11.16
N MET A 407 -0.02 -15.48 12.15
CA MET A 407 1.00 -15.05 13.10
C MET A 407 1.67 -16.23 13.80
N GLU A 408 2.99 -16.15 13.91
CA GLU A 408 3.93 -17.18 14.31
C GLU A 408 4.25 -17.18 15.81
N TYR A 409 3.32 -17.47 16.67
CA TYR A 409 3.65 -17.64 18.11
C TYR A 409 4.35 -18.97 18.37
N PRO A 410 5.31 -18.99 19.34
CA PRO A 410 6.04 -20.23 19.63
C PRO A 410 5.11 -21.38 19.98
N THR A 411 5.28 -22.50 19.28
CA THR A 411 4.52 -23.75 19.38
C THR A 411 3.04 -23.66 19.01
N ILE A 412 2.47 -22.48 18.82
CA ILE A 412 1.09 -22.27 18.38
C ILE A 412 1.00 -21.18 17.33
N THR A 413 0.57 -21.51 16.13
CA THR A 413 0.41 -20.56 15.05
C THR A 413 -1.03 -20.09 14.95
N LEU A 414 -1.23 -18.78 14.76
CA LEU A 414 -2.53 -18.19 14.47
C LEU A 414 -2.75 -18.15 12.96
N VAL A 415 -3.88 -18.62 12.47
CA VAL A 415 -4.28 -18.56 11.07
C VAL A 415 -5.63 -17.83 10.98
N THR A 416 -5.65 -16.64 10.41
CA THR A 416 -6.86 -15.80 10.37
C THR A 416 -7.58 -15.87 9.04
N PHE A 417 -6.85 -16.05 7.94
CA PHE A 417 -7.41 -16.21 6.60
C PHE A 417 -6.93 -17.52 5.97
N ALA A 418 -7.84 -18.40 5.65
CA ALA A 418 -7.54 -19.73 5.10
C ALA A 418 -8.03 -19.93 3.65
N GLY A 419 -8.51 -18.88 2.98
CA GLY A 419 -9.21 -19.05 1.71
C GLY A 419 -10.46 -19.97 1.86
N ASP A 420 -11.08 -20.29 0.73
CA ASP A 420 -12.26 -21.19 0.70
C ASP A 420 -11.86 -22.67 0.47
N ASP A 421 -10.57 -23.02 0.40
CA ASP A 421 -10.09 -24.33 0.04
C ASP A 421 -8.96 -24.87 0.96
N ALA A 422 -8.82 -26.20 0.95
CA ALA A 422 -7.86 -26.89 1.81
C ALA A 422 -6.39 -26.67 1.42
N HIS A 423 -6.09 -26.36 0.15
CA HIS A 423 -4.74 -26.07 -0.31
C HIS A 423 -4.24 -24.73 0.26
N SER A 424 -5.07 -23.69 0.19
CA SER A 424 -4.75 -22.39 0.76
C SER A 424 -4.49 -22.48 2.28
N LEU A 425 -5.32 -23.22 3.01
CA LEU A 425 -5.11 -23.47 4.43
C LEU A 425 -3.80 -24.22 4.69
N ASP A 426 -3.48 -25.23 3.90
CA ASP A 426 -2.24 -25.98 4.05
C ASP A 426 -0.99 -25.13 3.79
N ALA A 427 -1.03 -24.28 2.76
CA ALA A 427 0.05 -23.38 2.44
C ALA A 427 0.32 -22.37 3.58
N ILE A 428 -0.76 -21.78 4.15
CA ILE A 428 -0.64 -20.86 5.29
C ILE A 428 -0.16 -21.61 6.54
N ILE A 429 -0.72 -22.78 6.86
CA ILE A 429 -0.23 -23.58 7.99
C ILE A 429 1.24 -23.94 7.81
N ALA A 430 1.69 -24.28 6.60
CA ALA A 430 3.09 -24.58 6.34
C ALA A 430 3.99 -23.36 6.53
N HIS A 431 3.52 -22.15 6.15
CA HIS A 431 4.20 -20.89 6.39
C HIS A 431 4.32 -20.61 7.89
N GLU A 432 3.21 -20.57 8.61
CA GLU A 432 3.16 -20.22 10.02
C GLU A 432 3.87 -21.25 10.92
N VAL A 433 3.78 -22.55 10.60
CA VAL A 433 4.55 -23.59 11.30
C VAL A 433 6.04 -23.44 11.00
N GLY A 434 6.40 -23.00 9.80
CA GLY A 434 7.81 -22.77 9.38
C GLY A 434 8.51 -21.70 10.21
N HIS A 435 7.79 -20.72 10.67
CA HIS A 435 8.28 -19.70 11.60
C HIS A 435 8.69 -20.23 12.97
N ASN A 436 8.29 -21.45 13.37
CA ASN A 436 8.92 -22.07 14.53
C ASN A 436 10.42 -22.30 14.30
N TRP A 437 10.89 -22.44 13.07
CA TRP A 437 12.32 -22.51 12.74
C TRP A 437 12.92 -21.13 12.50
N PHE A 438 12.31 -20.34 11.61
CA PHE A 438 12.72 -18.98 11.29
C PHE A 438 11.98 -18.02 12.24
N TYR A 439 12.69 -17.25 13.01
CA TYR A 439 12.30 -16.47 14.17
C TYR A 439 12.11 -17.30 15.45
N GLY A 440 11.30 -18.36 15.49
CA GLY A 440 11.03 -19.12 16.70
C GLY A 440 12.30 -19.73 17.32
N ILE A 441 13.05 -20.51 16.54
CA ILE A 441 14.28 -21.18 16.96
C ILE A 441 15.52 -20.38 16.57
N ILE A 442 15.51 -19.73 15.39
CA ILE A 442 16.59 -18.87 14.89
C ILE A 442 16.10 -17.42 15.00
N GLY A 443 16.31 -16.78 16.16
CA GLY A 443 15.69 -15.51 16.56
C GLY A 443 16.31 -14.28 15.91
N SER A 444 16.19 -14.11 14.62
CA SER A 444 16.63 -12.89 13.92
C SER A 444 15.81 -11.66 14.34
N ASN A 445 16.37 -10.46 14.15
CA ASN A 445 15.64 -9.22 14.39
C ASN A 445 14.71 -8.93 13.22
N GLU A 446 13.45 -9.29 13.33
CA GLU A 446 12.44 -9.16 12.28
C GLU A 446 12.08 -7.71 11.99
N ARG A 447 12.23 -6.81 12.96
CA ARG A 447 11.97 -5.39 12.76
C ARG A 447 12.96 -4.76 11.80
N ASP A 448 14.23 -5.12 11.91
CA ASP A 448 15.30 -4.51 11.11
C ASP A 448 15.70 -5.36 9.90
N HIS A 449 15.51 -6.68 9.96
CA HIS A 449 15.96 -7.67 8.97
C HIS A 449 14.87 -8.71 8.64
N ALA A 450 13.63 -8.26 8.42
CA ALA A 450 12.46 -9.13 8.20
C ALA A 450 12.65 -10.19 7.08
N TRP A 451 13.54 -9.97 6.13
CA TRP A 451 13.82 -10.94 5.07
C TRP A 451 14.43 -12.26 5.59
N MET A 452 15.13 -12.23 6.74
CA MET A 452 15.78 -13.41 7.35
C MET A 452 14.77 -14.39 7.90
N ASP A 453 13.62 -13.90 8.22
CA ASP A 453 12.47 -14.63 8.70
C ASP A 453 11.47 -14.84 7.56
N GLU A 454 10.66 -13.88 7.24
CA GLU A 454 9.56 -13.93 6.30
C GLU A 454 9.97 -14.36 4.89
N GLY A 455 11.06 -13.80 4.38
CA GLY A 455 11.50 -14.09 3.02
C GLY A 455 12.12 -15.46 2.86
N VAL A 456 12.89 -15.89 3.86
CA VAL A 456 13.47 -17.25 3.89
C VAL A 456 12.34 -18.27 4.07
N ASN A 457 11.40 -18.00 4.98
CA ASN A 457 10.27 -18.90 5.22
C ASN A 457 9.33 -18.99 4.01
N THR A 458 9.04 -17.89 3.32
CA THR A 458 8.26 -17.89 2.06
C THR A 458 8.91 -18.77 0.99
N TYR A 459 10.26 -18.76 0.88
CA TYR A 459 10.96 -19.68 -0.02
C TYR A 459 10.71 -21.14 0.36
N TYR A 460 10.76 -21.48 1.66
CA TYR A 460 10.52 -22.85 2.12
C TYR A 460 9.05 -23.26 1.97
N GLN A 461 8.11 -22.36 2.20
CA GLN A 461 6.69 -22.60 1.90
C GLN A 461 6.49 -22.96 0.42
N LYS A 462 7.04 -22.16 -0.51
CA LYS A 462 6.94 -22.44 -1.95
C LYS A 462 7.61 -23.78 -2.33
N ARG A 463 8.72 -24.13 -1.69
CA ARG A 463 9.39 -25.41 -1.88
C ARG A 463 8.53 -26.56 -1.33
N TYR A 464 7.86 -26.39 -0.19
CA TYR A 464 6.91 -27.35 0.36
C TYR A 464 5.74 -27.59 -0.58
N GLU A 465 5.11 -26.56 -1.08
CA GLU A 465 4.02 -26.67 -2.03
C GLU A 465 4.47 -27.36 -3.32
N GLN A 466 5.65 -27.02 -3.84
CA GLN A 466 6.22 -27.66 -5.01
C GLN A 466 6.49 -29.16 -4.79
N GLU A 467 7.01 -29.56 -3.62
CA GLU A 467 7.25 -30.97 -3.30
C GLU A 467 5.94 -31.73 -3.10
N LYS A 468 4.94 -31.14 -2.47
CA LYS A 468 3.66 -31.78 -2.12
C LYS A 468 2.66 -31.82 -3.27
N TYR A 469 2.51 -30.71 -3.99
CA TYR A 469 1.46 -30.51 -5.00
C TYR A 469 2.00 -30.45 -6.44
N GLY A 470 3.31 -30.27 -6.63
CA GLY A 470 3.92 -30.07 -7.93
C GLY A 470 3.81 -28.64 -8.49
N PHE A 471 3.25 -27.72 -7.73
CA PHE A 471 3.13 -26.29 -8.05
C PHE A 471 3.02 -25.48 -6.75
N SER A 472 3.41 -24.20 -6.82
CA SER A 472 3.08 -23.20 -5.81
C SER A 472 2.12 -22.20 -6.46
N ASP A 473 0.91 -22.05 -5.97
CA ASP A 473 -0.15 -21.29 -6.66
C ASP A 473 -0.97 -20.43 -5.69
N GLU A 474 -0.37 -19.34 -5.21
CA GLU A 474 -1.01 -18.37 -4.31
C GLU A 474 -2.26 -17.68 -4.92
N LEU A 475 -2.39 -17.65 -6.24
CA LEU A 475 -3.46 -16.95 -6.95
C LEU A 475 -4.37 -17.83 -7.79
N GLY A 476 -4.31 -19.16 -7.68
CA GLY A 476 -5.13 -20.08 -8.46
C GLY A 476 -4.88 -20.02 -9.98
N VAL A 477 -3.72 -19.53 -10.39
CA VAL A 477 -3.35 -19.39 -11.81
C VAL A 477 -3.27 -20.76 -12.49
N GLY A 478 -2.85 -21.78 -11.74
CA GLY A 478 -2.79 -23.18 -12.22
C GLY A 478 -4.12 -23.78 -12.62
N GLN A 479 -5.23 -23.22 -12.15
CA GLN A 479 -6.58 -23.75 -12.41
C GLN A 479 -7.17 -23.25 -13.74
N SER A 480 -6.65 -22.18 -14.35
CA SER A 480 -7.16 -21.61 -15.60
C SER A 480 -6.15 -21.73 -16.74
N LYS A 481 -6.51 -22.44 -17.81
CA LYS A 481 -5.69 -22.52 -19.05
C LYS A 481 -5.39 -21.16 -19.65
N PHE A 482 -6.33 -20.20 -19.57
CA PHE A 482 -6.12 -18.84 -20.04
C PHE A 482 -5.03 -18.13 -19.23
N MET A 483 -5.09 -18.23 -17.91
CA MET A 483 -4.09 -17.61 -17.03
C MET A 483 -2.69 -18.22 -17.26
N GLN A 484 -2.59 -19.55 -17.32
CA GLN A 484 -1.33 -20.26 -17.61
C GLN A 484 -0.68 -19.86 -18.95
N GLN A 485 -1.49 -19.49 -19.94
CA GLN A 485 -0.99 -19.05 -21.26
C GLN A 485 -0.52 -17.60 -21.26
N HIS A 486 -1.04 -16.74 -20.37
CA HIS A 486 -0.86 -15.29 -20.42
C HIS A 486 -0.05 -14.72 -19.26
N LEU A 487 0.02 -15.44 -18.13
CA LEU A 487 0.78 -15.04 -16.95
C LEU A 487 2.02 -15.91 -16.74
N PRO A 488 3.08 -15.38 -16.10
CA PRO A 488 4.21 -16.20 -15.66
C PRO A 488 3.75 -17.23 -14.62
N GLU A 489 4.56 -18.26 -14.42
CA GLU A 489 4.34 -19.27 -13.38
C GLU A 489 4.35 -18.65 -11.99
N ASP A 490 5.31 -17.79 -11.73
CA ASP A 490 5.33 -16.91 -10.57
C ASP A 490 4.78 -15.53 -10.96
N VAL A 491 3.52 -15.27 -10.61
CA VAL A 491 2.83 -14.00 -10.94
C VAL A 491 3.38 -12.82 -10.14
N THR A 492 4.01 -13.07 -8.97
CA THR A 492 4.59 -12.02 -8.12
C THR A 492 5.82 -11.38 -8.76
N ALA A 493 6.47 -12.08 -9.70
CA ALA A 493 7.56 -11.52 -10.51
C ALA A 493 7.12 -10.30 -11.35
N VAL A 494 5.83 -10.18 -11.69
CA VAL A 494 5.31 -9.07 -12.51
C VAL A 494 5.30 -7.75 -11.74
N PRO A 495 4.67 -7.63 -10.54
CA PRO A 495 4.73 -6.40 -9.75
C PRO A 495 6.16 -6.08 -9.29
N ILE A 496 6.98 -7.06 -8.88
CA ILE A 496 8.38 -6.85 -8.51
C ILE A 496 9.15 -6.22 -9.68
N GLY A 497 9.12 -6.85 -10.86
CA GLY A 497 9.80 -6.33 -12.04
C GLY A 497 9.26 -4.97 -12.50
N THR A 498 7.99 -4.67 -12.22
CA THR A 498 7.38 -3.35 -12.45
C THR A 498 7.99 -2.30 -11.53
N LEU A 499 8.05 -2.55 -10.22
CA LEU A 499 8.68 -1.64 -9.26
C LEU A 499 10.15 -1.37 -9.59
N GLU A 500 10.92 -2.41 -9.92
CA GLU A 500 12.32 -2.30 -10.34
C GLU A 500 12.47 -1.42 -11.61
N LYS A 501 11.58 -1.59 -12.58
CA LYS A 501 11.61 -0.85 -13.85
C LYS A 501 11.31 0.63 -13.65
N ILE A 502 10.32 0.95 -12.81
CA ILE A 502 9.95 2.33 -12.51
C ILE A 502 10.79 2.94 -11.37
N LYS A 503 11.77 2.19 -10.82
CA LYS A 503 12.68 2.61 -9.75
C LYS A 503 11.96 2.97 -8.44
N LYS A 504 10.95 2.16 -8.10
CA LYS A 504 10.15 2.27 -6.86
C LYS A 504 10.34 1.08 -5.92
N ASP A 505 11.18 0.13 -6.30
CA ASP A 505 11.60 -0.97 -5.43
C ASP A 505 12.52 -0.44 -4.31
N GLU A 506 12.52 -1.15 -3.19
CA GLU A 506 13.38 -0.92 -2.03
C GLU A 506 14.32 -2.12 -1.85
N PRO A 507 15.45 -1.98 -1.14
CA PRO A 507 16.31 -3.12 -0.81
C PRO A 507 15.52 -4.16 0.01
N MET A 508 15.83 -5.44 -0.15
CA MET A 508 15.22 -6.52 0.65
C MET A 508 15.59 -6.42 2.14
N ASP A 509 16.78 -5.92 2.45
CA ASP A 509 17.21 -5.62 3.83
C ASP A 509 16.98 -4.14 4.14
N THR A 510 15.74 -3.81 4.46
CA THR A 510 15.28 -2.50 4.92
C THR A 510 14.43 -2.72 6.17
N ALA A 511 14.56 -1.86 7.17
CA ALA A 511 13.73 -1.95 8.38
C ALA A 511 12.23 -1.92 8.01
N SER A 512 11.42 -2.84 8.57
CA SER A 512 10.02 -3.05 8.20
C SER A 512 9.18 -1.77 8.26
N ALA A 513 9.39 -0.93 9.26
CA ALA A 513 8.69 0.35 9.42
C ALA A 513 9.01 1.39 8.32
N ALA A 514 10.09 1.21 7.57
CA ALA A 514 10.51 2.13 6.51
C ALA A 514 9.93 1.78 5.13
N TYR A 515 9.39 0.58 4.96
CA TYR A 515 8.74 0.18 3.71
C TYR A 515 7.38 0.85 3.51
N SER A 516 7.02 1.07 2.27
CA SER A 516 5.60 1.17 1.92
C SER A 516 4.95 -0.23 2.02
N THR A 517 3.65 -0.29 2.32
CA THR A 517 2.92 -1.57 2.47
C THR A 517 3.12 -2.51 1.28
N ASN A 518 2.99 -2.00 0.05
CA ASN A 518 3.17 -2.83 -1.14
C ASN A 518 4.60 -3.35 -1.28
N ASN A 519 5.60 -2.55 -0.90
CA ASN A 519 6.98 -2.99 -0.98
C ASN A 519 7.34 -3.96 0.14
N TYR A 520 6.72 -3.85 1.31
CA TYR A 520 6.95 -4.80 2.40
C TYR A 520 6.64 -6.23 1.93
N GLY A 521 5.42 -6.53 1.51
CA GLY A 521 5.06 -7.85 1.01
C GLY A 521 5.90 -8.28 -0.21
N LEU A 522 6.09 -7.39 -1.20
CA LEU A 522 6.80 -7.75 -2.42
C LEU A 522 8.32 -7.89 -2.26
N MET A 523 8.97 -7.10 -1.38
CA MET A 523 10.43 -7.14 -1.23
C MET A 523 10.86 -8.14 -0.17
N VAL A 524 10.18 -8.14 0.98
CA VAL A 524 10.55 -9.01 2.12
C VAL A 524 10.18 -10.46 1.83
N TYR A 525 8.93 -10.73 1.45
CA TYR A 525 8.44 -12.09 1.18
C TYR A 525 8.88 -12.57 -0.20
N GLU A 526 8.38 -11.93 -1.24
CA GLU A 526 8.41 -12.46 -2.59
C GLU A 526 9.78 -12.34 -3.27
N LYS A 527 10.37 -11.15 -3.25
CA LYS A 527 11.68 -10.92 -3.87
C LYS A 527 12.79 -11.68 -3.14
N THR A 528 12.70 -11.78 -1.81
CA THR A 528 13.63 -12.59 -1.03
C THR A 528 13.45 -14.08 -1.32
N SER A 529 12.24 -14.59 -1.49
CA SER A 529 12.00 -15.96 -1.93
C SER A 529 12.65 -16.24 -3.29
N ILE A 530 12.56 -15.31 -4.25
CA ILE A 530 13.27 -15.39 -5.54
C ILE A 530 14.80 -15.36 -5.32
N TRP A 531 15.29 -14.53 -4.40
CA TRP A 531 16.70 -14.47 -4.04
C TRP A 531 17.20 -15.80 -3.45
N MET A 532 16.43 -16.41 -2.55
CA MET A 532 16.72 -17.75 -2.00
C MET A 532 16.71 -18.82 -3.09
N LYS A 533 15.79 -18.73 -4.06
CA LYS A 533 15.78 -19.63 -5.22
C LYS A 533 17.07 -19.52 -6.05
N HIS A 534 17.60 -18.32 -6.24
CA HIS A 534 18.89 -18.13 -6.90
C HIS A 534 20.06 -18.70 -6.08
N LEU A 535 20.01 -18.59 -4.76
CA LEU A 535 20.97 -19.26 -3.88
C LEU A 535 20.89 -20.78 -4.02
N HIS A 536 19.68 -21.32 -4.00
CA HIS A 536 19.40 -22.74 -4.23
C HIS A 536 19.93 -23.23 -5.59
N ASP A 537 19.59 -22.53 -6.67
CA ASP A 537 20.04 -22.90 -8.03
C ASP A 537 21.57 -22.90 -8.17
N ARG A 538 22.24 -22.06 -7.38
CA ARG A 538 23.71 -22.00 -7.36
C ARG A 538 24.35 -23.14 -6.55
N LEU A 539 23.76 -23.49 -5.39
CA LEU A 539 24.32 -24.46 -4.47
C LEU A 539 23.86 -25.90 -4.80
N GLY A 540 22.63 -26.07 -5.29
CA GLY A 540 21.93 -27.35 -5.42
C GLY A 540 21.32 -27.84 -4.10
N ASP A 541 20.35 -28.76 -4.19
CA ASP A 541 19.55 -29.25 -3.06
C ASP A 541 20.38 -29.68 -1.85
N THR A 542 21.31 -30.62 -2.07
CA THR A 542 22.07 -31.26 -0.98
C THR A 542 22.98 -30.27 -0.23
N VAL A 543 23.60 -29.33 -0.97
CA VAL A 543 24.51 -28.36 -0.36
C VAL A 543 23.72 -27.28 0.38
N LEU A 544 22.59 -26.81 -0.19
CA LEU A 544 21.73 -25.84 0.49
C LEU A 544 21.16 -26.43 1.79
N ASP A 545 20.60 -27.65 1.74
CA ASP A 545 20.04 -28.31 2.92
C ASP A 545 21.10 -28.51 4.01
N SER A 546 22.32 -28.92 3.62
CA SER A 546 23.46 -29.06 4.55
C SER A 546 23.82 -27.71 5.18
N ALA A 547 23.85 -26.63 4.39
CA ALA A 547 24.16 -25.28 4.87
C ALA A 547 23.07 -24.75 5.82
N MET A 548 21.81 -25.03 5.56
CA MET A 548 20.71 -24.64 6.44
C MET A 548 20.70 -25.45 7.73
N HIS A 549 21.02 -26.73 7.71
CA HIS A 549 21.25 -27.51 8.92
C HIS A 549 22.42 -26.97 9.75
N HIS A 550 23.50 -26.53 9.09
CA HIS A 550 24.63 -25.88 9.76
C HIS A 550 24.22 -24.56 10.41
N TYR A 551 23.49 -23.71 9.68
CA TYR A 551 22.94 -22.44 10.19
C TYR A 551 22.04 -22.66 11.40
N TYR A 552 21.07 -23.60 11.30
CA TYR A 552 20.21 -24.01 12.40
C TYR A 552 21.01 -24.46 13.63
N ASN A 553 21.96 -25.39 13.48
CA ASN A 553 22.73 -25.93 14.60
C ASN A 553 23.62 -24.88 15.28
N THR A 554 24.12 -23.90 14.54
CA THR A 554 24.98 -22.83 15.05
C THR A 554 24.16 -21.76 15.77
N TRP A 555 22.97 -21.43 15.25
CA TRP A 555 22.21 -20.28 15.66
C TRP A 555 20.87 -20.60 16.38
N LYS A 556 20.53 -21.84 16.60
CA LYS A 556 19.35 -22.20 17.39
C LYS A 556 19.39 -21.57 18.77
N PHE A 557 18.25 -20.89 19.15
CA PHE A 557 18.06 -20.14 20.39
C PHE A 557 19.04 -18.96 20.58
N LYS A 558 19.44 -18.36 19.47
CA LYS A 558 20.31 -17.18 19.42
C LYS A 558 19.76 -16.16 18.42
N HIS A 559 20.38 -14.99 18.41
CA HIS A 559 20.01 -13.84 17.58
C HIS A 559 21.03 -13.61 16.46
N PRO A 560 20.91 -14.30 15.30
CA PRO A 560 21.81 -14.05 14.16
C PRO A 560 21.46 -12.76 13.44
N TYR A 561 22.48 -12.15 12.85
CA TYR A 561 22.38 -11.03 11.94
C TYR A 561 22.63 -11.48 10.48
N PRO A 562 22.36 -10.62 9.47
CA PRO A 562 22.59 -10.98 8.05
C PRO A 562 24.00 -11.51 7.74
N ALA A 563 25.03 -10.98 8.42
CA ALA A 563 26.40 -11.44 8.26
C ALA A 563 26.62 -12.88 8.76
N ASP A 564 25.88 -13.28 9.81
CA ASP A 564 25.97 -14.61 10.40
C ASP A 564 25.31 -15.66 9.51
N PHE A 565 24.17 -15.30 8.87
CA PHE A 565 23.56 -16.12 7.83
C PHE A 565 24.55 -16.38 6.68
N LYS A 566 25.14 -15.28 6.14
CA LYS A 566 26.15 -15.38 5.08
C LYS A 566 27.31 -16.28 5.48
N ALA A 567 27.89 -16.06 6.66
CA ALA A 567 29.02 -16.85 7.16
C ALA A 567 28.67 -18.33 7.26
N SER A 568 27.51 -18.68 7.82
CA SER A 568 27.05 -20.06 7.95
C SER A 568 26.88 -20.76 6.59
N ILE A 569 26.36 -20.06 5.59
CA ILE A 569 26.22 -20.60 4.22
C ILE A 569 27.60 -20.80 3.58
N GLU A 570 28.52 -19.85 3.70
CA GLU A 570 29.86 -19.92 3.12
C GLU A 570 30.72 -20.98 3.81
N GLU A 571 30.66 -21.10 5.13
CA GLU A 571 31.40 -22.13 5.90
C GLU A 571 30.96 -23.53 5.52
N SER A 572 29.66 -23.79 5.40
CA SER A 572 29.15 -25.11 5.07
C SER A 572 29.32 -25.46 3.60
N SER A 573 29.09 -24.50 2.69
CA SER A 573 29.13 -24.78 1.24
C SER A 573 30.53 -24.68 0.63
N GLY A 574 31.47 -24.00 1.27
CA GLY A 574 32.78 -23.65 0.71
C GLY A 574 32.70 -22.66 -0.47
N GLN A 575 31.54 -22.04 -0.72
CA GLN A 575 31.30 -21.13 -1.83
C GLN A 575 31.10 -19.68 -1.35
N ASN A 576 31.82 -18.74 -1.96
CA ASN A 576 31.57 -17.31 -1.71
C ASN A 576 30.25 -16.86 -2.35
N ILE A 577 29.38 -16.23 -1.57
CA ILE A 577 28.07 -15.73 -2.03
C ILE A 577 27.99 -14.20 -2.08
N ASP A 578 29.10 -13.46 -1.96
CA ASP A 578 29.13 -11.98 -1.88
C ASP A 578 28.28 -11.29 -2.96
N VAL A 579 28.38 -11.74 -4.21
CA VAL A 579 27.64 -11.11 -5.32
C VAL A 579 26.14 -11.21 -5.13
N LEU A 580 25.66 -12.36 -4.66
CA LEU A 580 24.23 -12.57 -4.40
C LEU A 580 23.84 -11.89 -3.09
N TYR A 581 24.64 -12.02 -2.04
CA TYR A 581 24.38 -11.41 -0.73
C TYR A 581 24.25 -9.88 -0.82
N ASN A 582 25.14 -9.21 -1.56
CA ASN A 582 25.09 -7.76 -1.73
C ASN A 582 23.81 -7.27 -2.45
N LYS A 583 23.06 -8.15 -3.13
CA LYS A 583 21.78 -7.79 -3.74
C LYS A 583 20.67 -7.55 -2.71
N LEU A 584 20.81 -8.07 -1.48
CA LEU A 584 19.88 -7.79 -0.39
C LEU A 584 19.82 -6.30 -0.03
N PHE A 585 20.93 -5.59 -0.13
CA PHE A 585 21.12 -4.22 0.33
C PHE A 585 20.94 -3.15 -0.76
N VAL A 586 20.62 -3.56 -1.99
CA VAL A 586 20.50 -2.64 -3.13
C VAL A 586 19.20 -2.87 -3.90
N THR A 587 18.71 -1.79 -4.50
CA THR A 587 17.56 -1.85 -5.40
C THR A 587 17.92 -2.40 -6.78
N GLY A 588 16.96 -2.92 -7.52
CA GLY A 588 17.11 -3.44 -8.88
C GLY A 588 17.02 -4.96 -8.94
N ALA A 589 17.13 -5.51 -10.13
CA ALA A 589 16.99 -6.95 -10.36
C ALA A 589 18.11 -7.75 -9.68
N ILE A 590 17.76 -8.94 -9.18
CA ILE A 590 18.73 -9.89 -8.61
C ILE A 590 19.71 -10.36 -9.69
N GLN A 591 19.21 -10.67 -10.89
CA GLN A 591 20.00 -10.98 -12.08
C GLN A 591 19.73 -9.95 -13.18
N ASP A 592 20.77 -9.34 -13.71
CA ASP A 592 20.66 -8.43 -14.83
C ASP A 592 20.43 -9.21 -16.14
N SER A 593 19.26 -9.08 -16.72
CA SER A 593 18.95 -9.62 -18.05
C SER A 593 19.53 -8.68 -19.11
N THR A 594 20.66 -9.06 -19.69
CA THR A 594 21.30 -8.35 -20.84
C THR A 594 20.72 -8.81 -22.20
N VAL A 595 19.76 -9.71 -22.22
CA VAL A 595 19.21 -10.31 -23.45
C VAL A 595 18.37 -9.28 -24.21
N ARG A 596 18.70 -9.10 -25.49
CA ARG A 596 17.87 -8.31 -26.41
C ARG A 596 16.52 -9.02 -26.62
N LYS A 597 15.43 -8.39 -26.16
CA LYS A 597 14.08 -8.94 -26.29
C LYS A 597 13.65 -9.02 -27.75
N SER A 598 13.11 -10.14 -28.18
CA SER A 598 12.48 -10.31 -29.49
C SER A 598 10.99 -9.88 -29.43
N ILE A 599 10.41 -9.61 -30.59
CA ILE A 599 8.99 -9.20 -30.72
C ILE A 599 8.13 -10.47 -30.88
N ARG A 600 7.03 -10.54 -30.13
CA ARG A 600 5.95 -11.54 -30.31
C ARG A 600 4.59 -10.85 -30.44
N PHE A 601 3.69 -11.45 -31.23
CA PHE A 601 2.30 -11.03 -31.33
C PHE A 601 1.45 -11.81 -30.32
N ALA A 602 0.46 -11.11 -29.72
CA ALA A 602 -0.47 -11.67 -28.78
C ALA A 602 -1.90 -11.16 -29.02
N THR A 603 -2.89 -11.88 -28.52
CA THR A 603 -4.28 -11.43 -28.45
C THR A 603 -4.55 -10.83 -27.06
N LEU A 604 -5.18 -9.67 -27.02
CA LEU A 604 -5.50 -8.89 -25.82
C LEU A 604 -4.25 -8.42 -25.06
N PHE A 605 -3.61 -9.29 -24.31
CA PHE A 605 -2.36 -9.03 -23.56
C PHE A 605 -1.60 -10.33 -23.31
N ASN A 606 -0.32 -10.23 -22.97
CA ASN A 606 0.48 -11.35 -22.50
C ASN A 606 1.61 -10.83 -21.60
N PHE A 607 1.74 -11.40 -20.39
CA PHE A 607 2.78 -11.06 -19.42
C PHE A 607 3.78 -12.20 -19.19
N LYS A 608 3.60 -13.33 -19.90
CA LYS A 608 4.50 -14.47 -19.80
C LYS A 608 5.82 -14.16 -20.51
N GLU A 609 6.94 -14.47 -19.85
CA GLU A 609 8.30 -14.28 -20.38
C GLU A 609 8.60 -12.85 -20.90
N THR A 610 8.06 -11.82 -20.25
CA THR A 610 8.32 -10.42 -20.60
C THR A 610 9.76 -9.99 -20.40
N ASN A 611 10.58 -10.82 -19.74
CA ASN A 611 12.03 -10.71 -19.73
C ASN A 611 12.70 -11.06 -21.05
N LYS A 612 12.09 -11.93 -21.89
CA LYS A 612 12.58 -12.39 -23.22
C LYS A 612 11.89 -11.70 -24.40
N TYR A 613 10.60 -11.29 -24.24
CA TYR A 613 9.77 -10.81 -25.32
C TYR A 613 9.20 -9.41 -25.07
N ASN A 614 9.07 -8.64 -26.16
CA ASN A 614 8.22 -7.46 -26.25
C ASN A 614 6.95 -7.85 -27.02
N TYR A 615 5.79 -7.76 -26.37
CA TYR A 615 4.53 -8.12 -27.03
C TYR A 615 3.94 -6.96 -27.81
N ILE A 616 3.40 -7.27 -28.98
CA ILE A 616 2.46 -6.42 -29.71
C ILE A 616 1.13 -7.15 -29.67
N SER A 617 0.19 -6.57 -28.96
CA SER A 617 -1.13 -7.17 -28.71
C SER A 617 -2.18 -6.55 -29.62
N VAL A 618 -3.13 -7.38 -30.05
CA VAL A 618 -4.28 -6.97 -30.85
C VAL A 618 -5.55 -7.39 -30.13
N GLY A 619 -6.46 -6.43 -29.93
CA GLY A 619 -7.75 -6.65 -29.27
C GLY A 619 -8.87 -5.87 -29.96
N PRO A 620 -10.13 -6.03 -29.52
CA PRO A 620 -11.24 -5.21 -30.00
C PRO A 620 -11.11 -3.78 -29.49
N ALA A 621 -11.59 -2.82 -30.29
CA ALA A 621 -11.78 -1.43 -29.90
C ALA A 621 -13.21 -1.02 -30.19
N ASP A 622 -13.84 -0.33 -29.24
CA ASP A 622 -15.18 0.19 -29.40
C ASP A 622 -15.29 1.61 -28.85
N GLY A 623 -16.33 2.32 -29.25
CA GLY A 623 -16.64 3.64 -28.77
C GLY A 623 -18.06 4.05 -29.16
N VAL A 624 -18.56 5.10 -28.50
CA VAL A 624 -19.90 5.59 -28.78
C VAL A 624 -19.98 7.10 -28.60
N ASN A 625 -20.67 7.79 -29.51
CA ASN A 625 -21.18 9.12 -29.31
C ASN A 625 -22.46 9.32 -30.14
N ALA A 626 -23.17 10.43 -29.92
CA ALA A 626 -24.45 10.72 -30.55
C ALA A 626 -24.39 10.84 -32.08
N TYR A 627 -23.22 11.14 -32.64
CA TYR A 627 -23.04 11.44 -34.06
C TYR A 627 -22.46 10.24 -34.82
N ASP A 628 -21.40 9.64 -34.28
CA ASP A 628 -20.73 8.49 -34.84
C ASP A 628 -21.48 7.16 -34.53
N LYS A 629 -22.44 7.22 -33.59
CA LYS A 629 -23.16 6.04 -33.05
C LYS A 629 -22.18 5.04 -32.50
N ILE A 630 -22.34 3.76 -32.83
CA ILE A 630 -21.41 2.71 -32.41
C ILE A 630 -20.20 2.74 -33.35
N MET A 631 -19.03 2.78 -32.75
CA MET A 631 -17.73 2.67 -33.45
C MET A 631 -17.11 1.33 -33.09
N ILE A 632 -16.70 0.56 -34.07
CA ILE A 632 -16.10 -0.78 -33.89
C ILE A 632 -14.77 -0.84 -34.65
N GLY A 633 -13.77 -1.41 -34.05
CA GLY A 633 -12.44 -1.51 -34.64
C GLY A 633 -11.49 -2.43 -33.89
N ILE A 634 -10.22 -2.15 -34.08
CA ILE A 634 -9.14 -2.92 -33.44
C ILE A 634 -8.24 -2.00 -32.60
N LEU A 635 -7.78 -2.52 -31.48
CA LEU A 635 -6.75 -1.91 -30.65
C LEU A 635 -5.45 -2.65 -30.86
N ILE A 636 -4.41 -1.95 -31.28
CA ILE A 636 -3.04 -2.47 -31.40
C ILE A 636 -2.19 -1.74 -30.36
N HIS A 637 -1.50 -2.47 -29.50
CA HIS A 637 -0.71 -1.88 -28.45
C HIS A 637 0.48 -2.76 -28.03
N ASN A 638 1.44 -2.16 -27.34
CA ASN A 638 2.55 -2.87 -26.69
C ASN A 638 2.52 -2.73 -25.16
N CYS A 639 1.34 -2.50 -24.58
CA CYS A 639 1.18 -2.42 -23.14
C CYS A 639 1.49 -3.80 -22.53
N GLN A 640 2.45 -3.83 -21.62
CA GLN A 640 2.87 -5.01 -20.88
C GLN A 640 3.38 -4.62 -19.50
N LEU A 641 3.49 -5.58 -18.61
CA LEU A 641 4.12 -5.45 -17.29
C LEU A 641 5.31 -6.42 -17.21
N PRO A 642 6.48 -5.98 -16.76
CA PRO A 642 6.90 -4.60 -16.44
C PRO A 642 6.83 -3.66 -17.64
N PRO A 643 6.52 -2.35 -17.43
CA PRO A 643 6.24 -1.42 -18.51
C PRO A 643 7.47 -1.16 -19.40
N ASN A 644 7.26 -1.05 -20.70
CA ASN A 644 8.30 -0.60 -21.62
C ASN A 644 8.59 0.89 -21.42
N ARG A 645 9.81 1.34 -21.75
CA ARG A 645 10.10 2.78 -21.83
C ARG A 645 9.32 3.44 -22.96
N PHE A 646 9.20 2.76 -24.10
CA PHE A 646 8.37 3.20 -25.23
C PHE A 646 7.08 2.40 -25.23
N ASN A 647 5.95 3.10 -25.09
CA ASN A 647 4.61 2.54 -25.14
C ASN A 647 3.82 3.20 -26.26
N PHE A 648 3.00 2.41 -26.94
CA PHE A 648 2.06 2.92 -27.92
C PHE A 648 0.74 2.17 -27.88
N PHE A 649 -0.32 2.85 -28.33
CA PHE A 649 -1.54 2.23 -28.80
C PHE A 649 -2.05 2.95 -30.05
N ILE A 650 -2.74 2.20 -30.90
CA ILE A 650 -3.42 2.68 -32.12
C ILE A 650 -4.77 1.97 -32.16
N ALA A 651 -5.86 2.72 -32.21
CA ALA A 651 -7.22 2.20 -32.21
C ALA A 651 -8.04 2.80 -33.37
N PRO A 652 -7.85 2.31 -34.60
CA PRO A 652 -8.74 2.66 -35.70
C PRO A 652 -10.11 2.02 -35.48
N VAL A 653 -11.17 2.82 -35.65
CA VAL A 653 -12.56 2.39 -35.51
C VAL A 653 -13.43 2.92 -36.65
N TYR A 654 -14.33 2.11 -37.13
CA TYR A 654 -15.34 2.51 -38.13
C TYR A 654 -16.62 2.95 -37.41
N ALA A 655 -17.07 4.16 -37.70
CA ALA A 655 -18.25 4.78 -37.13
C ALA A 655 -19.49 4.44 -37.95
N THR A 656 -20.49 3.79 -37.35
CA THR A 656 -21.71 3.36 -38.05
C THR A 656 -22.64 4.52 -38.36
N GLY A 657 -22.62 5.62 -37.61
CA GLY A 657 -23.46 6.80 -37.80
C GLY A 657 -22.92 7.73 -38.87
N SER A 658 -21.67 8.15 -38.76
CA SER A 658 -21.03 9.07 -39.74
C SER A 658 -20.43 8.36 -40.94
N GLN A 659 -20.38 7.03 -40.96
CA GLN A 659 -19.76 6.18 -41.99
C GLN A 659 -18.31 6.57 -42.27
N ALA A 660 -17.57 6.93 -41.24
CA ALA A 660 -16.21 7.43 -41.31
C ALA A 660 -15.23 6.57 -40.49
N LEU A 661 -13.96 6.56 -40.96
CA LEU A 661 -12.87 6.02 -40.18
C LEU A 661 -12.45 7.06 -39.12
N ASN A 662 -12.63 6.72 -37.87
CA ASN A 662 -12.25 7.48 -36.69
C ASN A 662 -11.18 6.72 -35.89
N GLY A 663 -10.78 7.22 -34.72
CA GLY A 663 -9.88 6.50 -33.84
C GLY A 663 -9.02 7.40 -32.98
N ALA A 664 -8.17 6.73 -32.19
CA ALA A 664 -7.18 7.35 -31.33
C ALA A 664 -5.84 6.62 -31.42
N ALA A 665 -4.75 7.38 -31.23
CA ALA A 665 -3.40 6.83 -31.14
C ALA A 665 -2.60 7.61 -30.10
N ARG A 666 -1.69 6.92 -29.42
CA ARG A 666 -0.73 7.54 -28.51
C ARG A 666 0.60 6.82 -28.60
N PHE A 667 1.65 7.60 -28.60
CA PHE A 667 3.04 7.16 -28.49
C PHE A 667 3.65 7.87 -27.30
N SER A 668 4.33 7.16 -26.42
CA SER A 668 4.95 7.76 -25.25
C SER A 668 6.30 7.12 -24.92
N PHE A 669 7.22 7.94 -24.43
CA PHE A 669 8.52 7.51 -23.93
C PHE A 669 8.68 7.96 -22.48
N SER A 670 9.00 7.04 -21.58
CA SER A 670 9.11 7.27 -20.15
C SER A 670 10.51 6.99 -19.62
N THR A 671 11.00 7.87 -18.76
CA THR A 671 12.25 7.69 -18.01
C THR A 671 11.96 7.84 -16.53
N PHE A 672 12.46 6.89 -15.73
CA PHE A 672 12.20 6.80 -14.31
C PHE A 672 13.50 6.94 -13.51
N THR A 673 13.41 7.68 -12.39
CA THR A 673 14.39 7.66 -11.29
C THR A 673 13.63 7.42 -9.98
N LYS A 674 14.34 7.26 -8.87
CA LYS A 674 13.67 7.14 -7.55
C LYS A 674 12.70 8.28 -7.24
N ARG A 675 12.96 9.49 -7.77
CA ARG A 675 12.19 10.71 -7.44
C ARG A 675 11.49 11.35 -8.61
N THR A 676 11.75 10.91 -9.82
CA THR A 676 11.20 11.58 -11.01
C THR A 676 10.68 10.58 -12.02
N TRP A 677 9.57 10.94 -12.64
CA TRP A 677 9.09 10.32 -13.87
C TRP A 677 8.94 11.40 -14.93
N LEU A 678 9.75 11.31 -15.97
CA LEU A 678 9.64 12.15 -17.17
C LEU A 678 8.96 11.35 -18.28
N GLU A 679 7.84 11.84 -18.77
CA GLU A 679 7.12 11.30 -19.92
C GLU A 679 7.09 12.32 -21.04
N THR A 680 7.48 11.89 -22.25
CA THR A 680 7.21 12.61 -23.50
C THR A 680 6.19 11.82 -24.31
N SER A 681 5.19 12.48 -24.88
CA SER A 681 4.15 11.77 -25.63
C SER A 681 3.61 12.57 -26.81
N LEU A 682 3.11 11.83 -27.79
CA LEU A 682 2.35 12.34 -28.93
C LEU A 682 1.04 11.57 -28.99
N SER A 683 -0.08 12.26 -28.90
CA SER A 683 -1.41 11.67 -29.09
C SER A 683 -2.09 12.25 -30.33
N ALA A 684 -2.93 11.44 -30.97
CA ALA A 684 -3.77 11.85 -32.06
C ALA A 684 -5.17 11.25 -31.91
N GLU A 685 -6.20 12.04 -32.19
CA GLU A 685 -7.61 11.64 -32.11
C GLU A 685 -8.39 12.23 -33.28
N LYS A 686 -9.38 11.45 -33.76
CA LYS A 686 -10.34 11.89 -34.78
C LYS A 686 -11.73 11.36 -34.43
N PHE A 687 -12.74 12.23 -34.40
CA PHE A 687 -14.15 11.88 -34.18
C PHE A 687 -15.08 12.97 -34.66
N SER A 688 -16.36 12.64 -34.85
CA SER A 688 -17.40 13.62 -35.21
C SER A 688 -17.91 14.35 -33.99
N ILE A 689 -18.12 15.67 -34.11
CA ILE A 689 -18.50 16.56 -32.99
C ILE A 689 -19.90 17.11 -33.15
N ASN A 690 -20.50 16.98 -34.34
CA ASN A 690 -21.84 17.45 -34.63
C ASN A 690 -22.44 16.67 -35.81
N ALA A 691 -23.75 16.82 -36.00
CA ALA A 691 -24.45 16.34 -37.20
C ALA A 691 -25.44 17.43 -37.66
N TYR A 692 -25.40 17.78 -38.94
CA TYR A 692 -26.31 18.71 -39.59
C TYR A 692 -27.12 17.96 -40.63
N THR A 693 -28.44 18.07 -40.59
CA THR A 693 -29.35 17.49 -41.58
C THR A 693 -29.68 18.54 -42.60
N LYS A 694 -29.40 18.28 -43.87
CA LYS A 694 -29.78 19.13 -44.99
C LYS A 694 -31.28 18.97 -45.31
N ASP A 695 -31.80 19.86 -46.14
CA ASP A 695 -33.20 19.84 -46.61
C ASP A 695 -33.55 18.58 -47.41
N ASP A 696 -32.57 17.98 -48.07
CA ASP A 696 -32.72 16.70 -48.78
C ASP A 696 -32.68 15.46 -47.86
N GLY A 697 -32.59 15.66 -46.58
CA GLY A 697 -32.48 14.59 -45.53
C GLY A 697 -31.08 13.99 -45.39
N SER A 698 -30.11 14.32 -46.23
CA SER A 698 -28.72 13.89 -46.10
C SER A 698 -28.05 14.59 -44.90
N LYS A 699 -27.07 13.92 -44.30
CA LYS A 699 -26.38 14.46 -43.13
C LYS A 699 -24.93 14.79 -43.41
N ILE A 700 -24.48 15.93 -42.89
CA ILE A 700 -23.09 16.33 -42.81
C ILE A 700 -22.64 16.13 -41.36
N TYR A 701 -21.50 15.49 -41.16
CA TYR A 701 -20.91 15.28 -39.85
C TYR A 701 -19.62 16.11 -39.68
N PRO A 702 -19.68 17.33 -39.14
CA PRO A 702 -18.47 18.05 -38.77
C PRO A 702 -17.65 17.22 -37.75
N GLY A 703 -16.35 17.18 -37.95
CA GLY A 703 -15.44 16.41 -37.15
C GLY A 703 -14.28 17.22 -36.64
N ILE A 704 -13.43 16.58 -35.86
CA ILE A 704 -12.18 17.12 -35.36
C ILE A 704 -11.04 16.14 -35.59
N ILE A 705 -9.87 16.67 -35.95
CA ILE A 705 -8.58 15.97 -35.84
C ILE A 705 -7.75 16.74 -34.79
N LYS A 706 -7.24 16.04 -33.82
CA LYS A 706 -6.49 16.60 -32.71
C LYS A 706 -5.14 15.90 -32.60
N ILE A 707 -4.04 16.68 -32.54
CA ILE A 707 -2.67 16.20 -32.31
C ILE A 707 -2.14 16.89 -31.06
N ILE A 708 -1.58 16.12 -30.11
CA ILE A 708 -1.16 16.63 -28.82
C ILE A 708 0.27 16.15 -28.51
N PRO A 709 1.33 16.91 -28.85
CA PRO A 709 2.62 16.73 -28.21
C PRO A 709 2.56 17.16 -26.74
N SER A 710 3.21 16.41 -25.86
CA SER A 710 3.19 16.66 -24.40
C SER A 710 4.48 16.21 -23.73
N VAL A 711 4.91 16.99 -22.74
CA VAL A 711 5.97 16.64 -21.79
C VAL A 711 5.38 16.74 -20.39
N LYS A 712 5.56 15.69 -19.57
CA LYS A 712 5.13 15.65 -18.19
C LYS A 712 6.29 15.22 -17.29
N LEU A 713 6.59 16.02 -16.28
CA LEU A 713 7.53 15.71 -15.20
C LEU A 713 6.72 15.48 -13.92
N THR A 714 6.86 14.32 -13.32
CA THR A 714 6.30 14.03 -11.98
C THR A 714 7.45 13.93 -10.97
N LEU A 715 7.32 14.61 -9.85
CA LEU A 715 8.24 14.59 -8.72
C LEU A 715 7.57 13.88 -7.54
N TYR A 716 8.25 12.88 -7.01
CA TYR A 716 7.79 12.10 -5.85
C TYR A 716 8.48 12.57 -4.56
N ASN A 717 7.84 12.35 -3.43
CA ASN A 717 8.42 12.63 -2.12
C ASN A 717 9.67 11.77 -1.88
N LYS A 718 10.47 12.17 -0.90
CA LYS A 718 11.67 11.42 -0.47
C LYS A 718 11.29 10.12 0.24
N SER A 719 10.27 10.17 1.08
CA SER A 719 9.74 9.02 1.78
C SER A 719 8.94 8.14 0.83
N ALA A 720 9.21 6.84 0.82
CA ALA A 720 8.45 5.86 0.05
C ALA A 720 7.01 5.69 0.54
N ILE A 721 6.77 5.97 1.83
CA ILE A 721 5.46 5.90 2.47
C ILE A 721 4.55 7.06 2.02
N SER A 722 5.14 8.22 1.64
CA SER A 722 4.36 9.41 1.27
C SER A 722 3.72 9.28 -0.11
N SER A 723 2.40 9.45 -0.17
CA SER A 723 1.63 9.51 -1.42
C SER A 723 1.68 10.88 -2.11
N GLN A 724 2.33 11.88 -1.52
CA GLN A 724 2.42 13.23 -2.07
C GLN A 724 3.30 13.28 -3.32
N GLN A 725 2.76 13.87 -4.38
CA GLN A 725 3.48 14.10 -5.64
C GLN A 725 3.15 15.45 -6.27
N TRP A 726 4.15 16.00 -6.97
CA TRP A 726 4.01 17.17 -7.82
C TRP A 726 4.11 16.78 -9.29
N SER A 727 3.33 17.38 -10.17
CA SER A 727 3.50 17.20 -11.60
C SER A 727 3.46 18.51 -12.37
N PHE A 728 4.33 18.60 -13.36
CA PHE A 728 4.46 19.72 -14.30
C PHE A 728 4.21 19.18 -15.69
N ARG A 729 3.22 19.72 -16.39
CA ARG A 729 2.87 19.26 -17.74
C ARG A 729 2.78 20.44 -18.70
N LEU A 730 3.53 20.35 -19.80
CA LEU A 730 3.40 21.22 -20.95
C LEU A 730 2.85 20.40 -22.14
N ARG A 731 1.82 20.88 -22.79
CA ARG A 731 1.26 20.27 -24.00
C ARG A 731 0.67 21.31 -24.94
N SER A 732 0.62 20.99 -26.23
CA SER A 732 -0.03 21.81 -27.24
C SER A 732 -1.16 21.02 -27.88
N PHE A 733 -2.33 21.61 -27.99
CA PHE A 733 -3.45 21.08 -28.75
C PHE A 733 -3.43 21.69 -30.12
N ILE A 734 -3.11 20.89 -31.13
CA ILE A 734 -3.15 21.26 -32.54
C ILE A 734 -4.43 20.65 -33.08
N LEU A 735 -5.40 21.49 -33.36
CA LEU A 735 -6.77 21.10 -33.69
C LEU A 735 -7.07 21.52 -35.15
N LYS A 736 -7.63 20.56 -35.90
CA LYS A 736 -8.29 20.86 -37.20
C LYS A 736 -9.76 20.56 -37.01
N GLU A 737 -10.58 21.61 -36.93
CA GLU A 737 -12.01 21.54 -36.65
C GLU A 737 -12.83 21.88 -37.88
N ASP A 738 -13.78 21.01 -38.26
CA ASP A 738 -14.74 21.31 -39.31
C ASP A 738 -15.83 22.26 -38.79
N LYS A 739 -15.92 23.49 -39.34
CA LYS A 739 -17.07 24.38 -39.18
C LYS A 739 -18.05 24.19 -40.33
N LEU A 740 -19.32 24.46 -40.12
CA LEU A 740 -20.31 24.53 -41.21
C LEU A 740 -20.22 25.88 -41.91
N LYS A 741 -20.11 25.87 -43.21
CA LYS A 741 -20.17 27.07 -44.07
C LYS A 741 -21.46 27.02 -44.86
N PHE A 742 -22.30 28.01 -44.67
CA PHE A 742 -23.54 28.24 -45.39
C PHE A 742 -23.24 29.21 -46.55
N SER A 743 -23.68 28.88 -47.74
CA SER A 743 -23.51 29.72 -48.94
C SER A 743 -24.77 29.60 -49.76
N THR A 744 -25.34 30.72 -50.12
CA THR A 744 -26.51 30.77 -51.00
C THR A 744 -26.01 31.06 -52.42
N ILE A 745 -26.36 30.20 -53.37
CA ILE A 745 -26.05 30.36 -54.78
C ILE A 745 -27.37 30.70 -55.49
N ASN A 746 -27.41 31.86 -56.11
CA ASN A 746 -28.53 32.23 -56.95
C ASN A 746 -28.38 31.57 -58.28
N ILE A 747 -29.32 30.68 -58.68
CA ILE A 747 -29.33 29.96 -59.96
C ILE A 747 -30.10 30.80 -60.98
N SER A 748 -31.12 31.53 -60.55
CA SER A 748 -31.88 32.49 -61.36
C SER A 748 -32.33 33.64 -60.46
N PRO A 749 -32.90 34.78 -61.01
CA PRO A 749 -33.40 35.89 -60.23
C PRO A 749 -34.38 35.49 -59.13
N ASP A 750 -35.11 34.38 -59.30
CA ASP A 750 -36.16 33.92 -58.37
C ASP A 750 -35.86 32.57 -57.72
N THR A 751 -34.62 32.01 -57.95
CA THR A 751 -34.28 30.70 -57.38
C THR A 751 -32.88 30.72 -56.79
N SER A 752 -32.80 30.48 -55.50
CA SER A 752 -31.56 30.30 -54.79
C SER A 752 -31.51 28.91 -54.14
N ILE A 753 -30.32 28.33 -54.08
CA ILE A 753 -30.05 27.08 -53.38
C ILE A 753 -29.03 27.35 -52.27
N ASP A 754 -29.39 26.92 -51.09
CA ASP A 754 -28.49 26.96 -49.94
C ASP A 754 -27.58 25.76 -49.94
N ILE A 755 -26.28 26.01 -50.05
CA ILE A 755 -25.25 24.97 -50.00
C ILE A 755 -24.59 25.00 -48.63
N VAL A 756 -24.63 23.87 -47.94
CA VAL A 756 -23.93 23.69 -46.66
C VAL A 756 -22.72 22.80 -46.89
N SER A 757 -21.54 23.27 -46.52
CA SER A 757 -20.27 22.56 -46.70
C SER A 757 -19.43 22.60 -45.42
N LYS A 758 -18.39 21.77 -45.33
CA LYS A 758 -17.40 21.82 -44.28
C LYS A 758 -16.31 22.85 -44.63
N ALA A 759 -15.96 23.69 -43.66
CA ALA A 759 -14.84 24.62 -43.74
C ALA A 759 -13.89 24.34 -42.54
N PRO A 760 -12.75 23.69 -42.73
CA PRO A 760 -11.83 23.37 -41.67
C PRO A 760 -11.12 24.64 -41.16
N VAL A 761 -10.99 24.72 -39.83
CA VAL A 761 -10.26 25.78 -39.13
C VAL A 761 -9.16 25.13 -38.26
N ASN A 762 -7.97 25.72 -38.31
CA ASN A 762 -6.85 25.29 -37.48
C ASN A 762 -6.79 26.15 -36.19
N ILE A 763 -6.69 25.49 -35.04
CA ILE A 763 -6.62 26.13 -33.74
C ILE A 763 -5.43 25.52 -33.00
N VAL A 764 -4.62 26.37 -32.35
CA VAL A 764 -3.53 25.91 -31.49
C VAL A 764 -3.75 26.47 -30.09
N ILE A 765 -3.73 25.60 -29.09
CA ILE A 765 -3.81 25.97 -27.67
C ILE A 765 -2.62 25.35 -26.95
N ASN A 766 -1.77 26.18 -26.37
CA ASN A 766 -0.71 25.72 -25.47
C ASN A 766 -1.25 25.67 -24.04
N GLN A 767 -0.94 24.60 -23.33
CA GLN A 767 -1.36 24.43 -21.94
C GLN A 767 -0.17 24.08 -21.05
N PHE A 768 -0.02 24.86 -19.99
CA PHE A 768 0.87 24.57 -18.89
C PHE A 768 0.03 24.21 -17.64
N ARG A 769 0.34 23.10 -16.98
CA ARG A 769 -0.36 22.68 -15.75
C ARG A 769 0.64 22.27 -14.69
N VAL A 770 0.46 22.81 -13.49
CA VAL A 770 1.15 22.39 -12.27
C VAL A 770 0.11 21.77 -11.35
N SER A 771 0.40 20.59 -10.84
CA SER A 771 -0.52 19.89 -9.92
C SER A 771 0.25 19.34 -8.72
N VAL A 772 -0.39 19.37 -7.57
CA VAL A 772 0.01 18.64 -6.37
C VAL A 772 -1.12 17.68 -6.00
N SER A 773 -0.79 16.49 -5.57
CA SER A 773 -1.77 15.55 -5.00
C SER A 773 -1.16 14.78 -3.85
N ASP A 774 -2.00 14.49 -2.85
CA ASP A 774 -1.69 13.58 -1.74
C ASP A 774 -2.88 12.62 -1.58
N ASN A 775 -2.66 11.37 -1.97
CA ASN A 775 -3.67 10.32 -1.96
C ASN A 775 -3.69 9.55 -0.63
N ARG A 776 -3.25 10.18 0.47
CA ARG A 776 -3.36 9.60 1.82
C ARG A 776 -4.80 9.17 2.11
N ILE A 777 -4.97 8.14 2.96
CA ILE A 777 -6.29 7.58 3.21
C ILE A 777 -7.20 8.57 3.95
N LEU A 778 -6.64 9.31 4.89
CA LEU A 778 -7.37 10.27 5.72
C LEU A 778 -7.17 11.68 5.14
N TYR A 779 -8.28 12.31 4.76
CA TYR A 779 -8.30 13.67 4.21
C TYR A 779 -7.41 13.88 2.96
N PRO A 780 -7.54 13.05 1.90
CA PRO A 780 -6.80 13.25 0.67
C PRO A 780 -7.13 14.60 0.02
N TYR A 781 -6.14 15.17 -0.68
CA TYR A 781 -6.33 16.42 -1.40
C TYR A 781 -5.57 16.45 -2.72
N ASP A 782 -6.05 17.26 -3.63
CA ASP A 782 -5.32 17.66 -4.81
C ASP A 782 -5.59 19.12 -5.17
N ALA A 783 -4.62 19.75 -5.81
CA ALA A 783 -4.79 21.09 -6.37
C ALA A 783 -4.02 21.22 -7.67
N ASP A 784 -4.55 22.03 -8.59
CA ASP A 784 -3.86 22.37 -9.82
C ASP A 784 -4.05 23.84 -10.25
N VAL A 785 -3.02 24.35 -10.88
CA VAL A 785 -3.04 25.57 -11.69
C VAL A 785 -2.88 25.18 -13.13
N THR A 786 -3.83 25.60 -13.97
CA THR A 786 -3.80 25.38 -15.41
C THR A 786 -3.80 26.73 -16.14
N ILE A 787 -2.86 26.92 -17.07
CA ILE A 787 -2.78 28.09 -17.93
C ILE A 787 -2.94 27.61 -19.38
N ASP A 788 -3.98 28.06 -20.05
CA ASP A 788 -4.21 27.86 -21.47
C ASP A 788 -3.90 29.14 -22.25
N GLN A 789 -3.07 29.03 -23.29
CA GLN A 789 -2.75 30.11 -24.21
C GLN A 789 -3.35 29.79 -25.58
N GLY A 790 -4.34 30.56 -25.97
CA GLY A 790 -4.84 30.64 -27.35
C GLY A 790 -4.16 31.76 -28.12
N ALA A 791 -4.58 31.98 -29.37
CA ALA A 791 -4.05 33.07 -30.21
C ALA A 791 -4.42 34.46 -29.62
N GLU A 792 -5.61 34.59 -29.04
CA GLU A 792 -6.17 35.89 -28.66
C GLU A 792 -6.37 36.02 -27.13
N PHE A 793 -6.15 34.95 -26.38
CA PHE A 793 -6.43 34.92 -24.93
C PHE A 793 -5.42 34.05 -24.16
N LEU A 794 -5.40 34.32 -22.85
CA LEU A 794 -4.78 33.50 -21.84
C LEU A 794 -5.82 33.20 -20.77
N ARG A 795 -6.07 31.89 -20.48
CA ARG A 795 -6.98 31.48 -19.41
C ARG A 795 -6.17 30.87 -18.29
N ALA A 796 -6.30 31.41 -17.09
CA ALA A 796 -5.75 30.82 -15.88
C ALA A 796 -6.90 30.23 -15.05
N GLY A 797 -6.69 29.01 -14.55
CA GLY A 797 -7.63 28.33 -13.65
C GLY A 797 -6.88 27.68 -12.50
N PHE A 798 -7.44 27.83 -11.31
CA PHE A 798 -7.01 27.13 -10.10
C PHE A 798 -8.14 26.22 -9.64
N THR A 799 -7.85 24.96 -9.37
CA THR A 799 -8.80 24.00 -8.80
C THR A 799 -8.16 23.35 -7.59
N ALA A 800 -8.88 23.20 -6.49
CA ALA A 800 -8.46 22.45 -5.32
C ALA A 800 -9.59 21.55 -4.86
N ASN A 801 -9.27 20.31 -4.53
CA ASN A 801 -10.18 19.30 -4.01
C ASN A 801 -9.67 18.81 -2.66
N TYR A 802 -10.60 18.60 -1.74
CA TYR A 802 -10.34 18.07 -0.42
C TYR A 802 -11.47 17.10 -0.05
N PHE A 803 -11.11 15.95 0.54
CA PHE A 803 -12.08 14.98 1.00
C PHE A 803 -12.07 14.91 2.53
N PHE A 804 -13.25 15.05 3.13
CA PHE A 804 -13.48 14.91 4.57
C PHE A 804 -14.06 13.52 4.83
N ASN A 805 -13.27 12.63 5.46
CA ASN A 805 -13.76 11.33 5.90
C ASN A 805 -14.70 11.49 7.09
N TYR A 806 -15.82 10.73 7.15
CA TYR A 806 -16.74 10.72 8.29
C TYR A 806 -16.39 9.61 9.29
N THR A 807 -16.47 8.34 8.86
CA THR A 807 -16.28 7.18 9.73
C THR A 807 -15.56 6.03 9.03
N LYS A 808 -15.40 6.07 7.73
CA LYS A 808 -14.76 5.05 6.90
C LYS A 808 -14.01 5.70 5.74
N ASP A 809 -13.17 4.92 5.08
CA ASP A 809 -12.30 5.35 4.00
C ASP A 809 -13.04 6.05 2.86
N ASP A 810 -14.19 5.51 2.46
CA ASP A 810 -14.96 5.94 1.32
C ASP A 810 -16.22 6.78 1.69
N ASP A 811 -16.59 6.85 2.97
CA ASP A 811 -17.74 7.64 3.44
C ASP A 811 -17.29 9.05 3.81
N GLY A 812 -17.80 10.07 3.12
CA GLY A 812 -17.36 11.43 3.40
C GLY A 812 -17.94 12.48 2.48
N MET A 813 -17.34 13.66 2.54
CA MET A 813 -17.73 14.84 1.78
C MET A 813 -16.54 15.38 0.97
N HIS A 814 -16.74 15.55 -0.31
CA HIS A 814 -15.84 16.29 -1.18
C HIS A 814 -16.13 17.78 -1.11
N ALA A 815 -15.10 18.59 -0.95
CA ALA A 815 -15.13 20.03 -1.13
C ALA A 815 -14.23 20.37 -2.33
N ARG A 816 -14.77 21.07 -3.33
CA ARG A 816 -14.03 21.53 -4.49
C ARG A 816 -14.13 23.05 -4.57
N PHE A 817 -12.97 23.70 -4.68
CA PHE A 817 -12.87 25.14 -4.97
C PHE A 817 -12.33 25.35 -6.38
N PHE A 818 -12.92 26.27 -7.11
CA PHE A 818 -12.46 26.73 -8.42
C PHE A 818 -12.37 28.25 -8.45
N ALA A 819 -11.30 28.78 -9.07
CA ALA A 819 -11.16 30.19 -9.44
C ALA A 819 -10.54 30.28 -10.84
N GLY A 820 -11.16 31.01 -11.72
CA GLY A 820 -10.68 31.15 -13.11
C GLY A 820 -10.77 32.56 -13.60
N LYS A 821 -9.88 32.93 -14.55
CA LYS A 821 -9.87 34.24 -15.21
C LYS A 821 -9.36 34.14 -16.63
N PHE A 822 -9.99 34.90 -17.52
CA PHE A 822 -9.49 35.16 -18.87
C PHE A 822 -8.76 36.52 -18.92
N PHE A 823 -7.65 36.53 -19.66
CA PHE A 823 -6.91 37.70 -20.04
C PHE A 823 -6.88 37.74 -21.57
N TYR A 824 -7.21 38.87 -22.16
CA TYR A 824 -7.19 39.03 -23.60
C TYR A 824 -5.86 39.64 -24.06
N LEU A 825 -5.25 39.01 -25.05
CA LEU A 825 -3.99 39.44 -25.67
C LEU A 825 -4.21 40.45 -26.80
N VAL A 826 -5.46 40.54 -27.26
CA VAL A 826 -5.90 41.49 -28.30
C VAL A 826 -7.16 42.23 -27.84
N PRO A 827 -7.45 43.46 -28.36
CA PRO A 827 -8.67 44.18 -28.05
C PRO A 827 -9.92 43.36 -28.43
N LYS A 828 -10.92 43.33 -27.56
CA LYS A 828 -12.20 42.70 -27.85
C LYS A 828 -12.95 43.49 -28.94
N THR A 829 -13.13 42.86 -30.10
CA THR A 829 -13.97 43.34 -31.18
C THR A 829 -15.39 42.78 -31.03
N PHE A 830 -16.38 43.37 -31.75
CA PHE A 830 -17.75 42.79 -31.81
C PHE A 830 -17.73 41.34 -32.32
N THR A 831 -16.90 41.05 -33.32
CA THR A 831 -16.77 39.72 -33.89
C THR A 831 -16.14 38.73 -32.89
N SER A 832 -15.09 39.14 -32.18
CA SER A 832 -14.51 38.32 -31.15
C SER A 832 -15.43 38.12 -29.92
N SER A 833 -16.26 39.11 -29.60
CA SER A 833 -17.32 38.96 -28.58
C SER A 833 -18.40 37.95 -28.99
N TYR A 834 -18.71 37.79 -30.29
CA TYR A 834 -19.67 36.80 -30.75
C TYR A 834 -19.11 35.36 -30.78
N GLU A 835 -17.85 35.21 -31.08
CA GLU A 835 -17.15 33.90 -30.97
C GLU A 835 -16.86 33.51 -29.51
N THR A 836 -16.93 34.46 -28.54
CA THR A 836 -16.62 34.23 -27.13
C THR A 836 -17.64 33.36 -26.39
N GLN A 837 -18.75 32.92 -26.98
CA GLN A 837 -19.59 31.89 -26.35
C GLN A 837 -18.83 30.57 -26.05
N ARG A 838 -17.75 30.31 -26.74
CA ARG A 838 -16.90 29.15 -26.58
C ARG A 838 -15.78 29.38 -25.54
N TYR A 839 -15.29 30.61 -25.45
CA TYR A 839 -14.19 30.99 -24.56
C TYR A 839 -14.73 31.69 -23.32
N GLN A 840 -15.55 30.97 -22.54
CA GLN A 840 -16.16 31.43 -21.32
C GLN A 840 -15.87 30.51 -20.16
N LEU A 841 -15.96 31.06 -18.94
CA LEU A 841 -16.08 30.32 -17.68
C LEU A 841 -17.57 30.17 -17.40
N ASP A 842 -18.01 28.98 -17.09
CA ASP A 842 -19.40 28.66 -16.81
C ASP A 842 -19.62 28.30 -15.36
N MET A 843 -20.65 28.89 -14.73
CA MET A 843 -21.08 28.50 -13.39
C MET A 843 -21.65 27.08 -13.40
N THR A 844 -22.50 26.74 -14.36
CA THR A 844 -22.93 25.36 -14.58
C THR A 844 -21.80 24.54 -15.23
N GLY A 845 -21.76 23.25 -14.97
CA GLY A 845 -20.74 22.38 -15.59
C GLY A 845 -20.77 22.47 -17.13
N PRO A 846 -19.62 22.63 -17.81
CA PRO A 846 -19.53 22.73 -19.26
C PRO A 846 -20.20 21.55 -19.98
N ARG A 847 -20.76 21.80 -21.16
CA ARG A 847 -21.61 20.89 -21.92
C ARG A 847 -21.04 20.43 -23.25
N GLY A 848 -19.83 20.81 -23.58
CA GLY A 848 -19.15 20.40 -24.78
C GLY A 848 -18.64 21.58 -25.61
N ASN A 849 -19.46 22.59 -25.92
CA ASN A 849 -19.01 23.72 -26.73
C ASN A 849 -17.91 24.54 -26.05
N GLU A 850 -17.97 24.66 -24.72
CA GLU A 850 -16.99 25.34 -23.87
C GLU A 850 -15.68 24.55 -23.70
N ASP A 851 -15.66 23.26 -24.07
CA ASP A 851 -14.43 22.44 -24.08
C ASP A 851 -13.65 22.61 -25.38
N TYR A 852 -13.06 23.78 -25.56
CA TYR A 852 -12.33 24.16 -26.77
C TYR A 852 -11.05 23.34 -27.02
N THR A 853 -10.60 22.50 -26.05
CA THR A 853 -9.48 21.59 -26.22
C THR A 853 -9.91 20.16 -26.56
N TYR A 854 -11.21 19.88 -26.57
CA TYR A 854 -11.79 18.56 -26.81
C TYR A 854 -11.18 17.48 -25.90
N SER A 855 -10.94 17.83 -24.63
CA SER A 855 -10.30 16.96 -23.66
C SER A 855 -11.25 16.07 -22.89
N ASP A 856 -12.53 16.43 -22.84
CA ASP A 856 -13.57 15.73 -22.09
C ASP A 856 -14.46 14.91 -23.03
N TYR A 857 -14.97 13.79 -22.55
CA TYR A 857 -15.89 12.95 -23.30
C TYR A 857 -17.33 13.41 -23.10
N PHE A 858 -18.02 13.64 -24.20
CA PHE A 858 -19.44 13.91 -24.21
C PHE A 858 -20.15 12.96 -25.17
N VAL A 859 -21.27 12.36 -24.72
CA VAL A 859 -22.10 11.52 -25.60
C VAL A 859 -22.66 12.37 -26.74
N GLY A 860 -23.25 13.52 -26.39
CA GLY A 860 -23.77 14.51 -27.35
C GLY A 860 -23.13 15.87 -27.16
N ARG A 861 -21.87 16.07 -27.58
CA ARG A 861 -21.07 17.27 -27.34
C ARG A 861 -21.81 18.57 -27.73
N ASN A 862 -22.46 18.60 -28.85
CA ASN A 862 -23.21 19.73 -29.39
C ASN A 862 -24.71 19.40 -29.54
N ALA A 863 -25.23 18.45 -28.77
CA ALA A 863 -26.64 18.12 -28.77
C ALA A 863 -27.43 19.17 -27.96
N PHE A 864 -28.58 19.59 -28.48
CA PHE A 864 -29.44 20.59 -27.83
C PHE A 864 -30.74 20.02 -27.30
N SER A 865 -31.05 18.78 -27.63
CA SER A 865 -32.22 18.03 -27.19
C SER A 865 -31.84 16.61 -26.82
N GLY A 866 -32.76 15.91 -26.15
CA GLY A 866 -32.49 14.56 -25.67
C GLY A 866 -31.67 14.55 -24.37
N ILE A 867 -31.52 13.34 -23.80
CA ILE A 867 -30.80 13.15 -22.55
C ILE A 867 -29.30 13.47 -22.70
N GLU A 868 -28.73 13.17 -23.86
CA GLU A 868 -27.33 13.46 -24.18
C GLU A 868 -26.97 14.94 -24.09
N SER A 869 -27.97 15.85 -24.24
CA SER A 869 -27.79 17.29 -24.06
C SER A 869 -27.66 17.69 -22.59
N GLN A 870 -27.96 16.79 -21.64
CA GLN A 870 -27.95 17.07 -20.19
C GLN A 870 -26.63 16.66 -19.54
N GLN A 871 -25.67 16.15 -20.30
CA GLN A 871 -24.33 15.84 -19.78
C GLN A 871 -23.56 17.12 -19.46
N ILE A 872 -22.92 17.12 -18.29
CA ILE A 872 -22.03 18.19 -17.81
C ILE A 872 -20.67 17.58 -17.44
N MET A 873 -19.65 18.43 -17.34
CA MET A 873 -18.31 18.03 -16.89
C MET A 873 -17.93 18.75 -15.62
N GLU A 874 -17.07 18.10 -14.81
CA GLU A 874 -16.47 18.67 -13.61
C GLU A 874 -15.37 19.66 -13.96
N ARG A 875 -15.80 20.83 -14.45
CA ARG A 875 -14.94 21.96 -14.82
C ARG A 875 -15.60 23.25 -14.39
N ASP A 876 -14.80 24.31 -14.32
CA ASP A 876 -15.23 25.69 -13.98
C ASP A 876 -16.07 25.71 -12.70
N GLY A 877 -17.24 26.33 -12.69
CA GLY A 877 -18.12 26.42 -11.53
C GLY A 877 -18.78 25.10 -11.11
N PHE A 878 -18.97 24.18 -12.04
CA PHE A 878 -19.54 22.85 -11.85
C PHE A 878 -20.85 22.79 -11.08
N PHE A 879 -21.71 23.84 -11.24
CA PHE A 879 -23.09 23.75 -10.76
C PHE A 879 -23.82 22.65 -11.51
N LYS A 880 -24.68 21.92 -10.83
CA LYS A 880 -25.39 20.76 -11.38
C LYS A 880 -26.70 21.14 -12.05
N ILE A 881 -27.22 22.34 -11.74
CA ILE A 881 -28.41 22.81 -12.41
C ILE A 881 -28.17 23.06 -13.90
N ARG A 882 -29.02 22.47 -14.75
CA ARG A 882 -28.98 22.67 -16.19
C ARG A 882 -29.64 23.96 -16.57
N THR A 883 -28.96 24.78 -17.34
CA THR A 883 -29.51 25.96 -18.00
C THR A 883 -29.35 25.83 -19.51
N ASP A 884 -30.23 26.47 -20.28
CA ASP A 884 -30.12 26.47 -21.73
C ASP A 884 -28.89 27.29 -22.18
N LEU A 885 -28.24 26.81 -23.26
CA LEU A 885 -27.01 27.41 -23.77
C LEU A 885 -27.23 28.73 -24.52
N PHE A 886 -28.40 28.93 -25.13
CA PHE A 886 -28.51 29.93 -26.19
C PHE A 886 -28.93 31.33 -25.76
N SER A 887 -29.65 31.46 -24.70
CA SER A 887 -30.32 32.70 -24.43
C SER A 887 -29.85 33.47 -23.21
N ASN A 888 -28.86 32.90 -22.45
CA ASN A 888 -28.65 33.51 -21.15
C ASN A 888 -27.19 33.57 -20.71
N LYS A 889 -26.75 34.75 -20.30
CA LYS A 889 -25.44 34.99 -19.70
C LYS A 889 -25.41 34.76 -18.19
N ILE A 890 -26.41 34.08 -17.62
CA ILE A 890 -26.44 33.79 -16.18
C ILE A 890 -25.29 32.85 -15.81
N GLY A 891 -24.38 33.33 -14.97
CA GLY A 891 -23.24 32.56 -14.52
C GLY A 891 -22.18 32.30 -15.60
N LYS A 892 -22.29 33.01 -16.76
CA LYS A 892 -21.28 32.92 -17.83
C LYS A 892 -20.47 34.21 -17.90
N THR A 893 -19.16 34.03 -18.04
CA THR A 893 -18.25 35.19 -18.09
C THR A 893 -17.00 34.86 -18.89
N ASP A 894 -16.51 35.85 -19.60
CA ASP A 894 -15.19 35.86 -20.23
C ASP A 894 -14.16 36.65 -19.43
N ASP A 895 -14.40 36.85 -18.14
CA ASP A 895 -13.52 37.56 -17.22
C ASP A 895 -13.12 36.65 -16.05
N TRP A 896 -13.79 36.73 -14.88
CA TRP A 896 -13.45 35.86 -13.75
C TRP A 896 -14.68 35.20 -13.13
N LEU A 897 -14.46 34.01 -12.55
CA LEU A 897 -15.46 33.18 -11.88
C LEU A 897 -14.83 32.44 -10.73
N MET A 898 -15.58 32.34 -9.61
CA MET A 898 -15.21 31.50 -8.46
C MET A 898 -16.40 30.64 -8.06
N ALA A 899 -16.14 29.41 -7.66
CA ALA A 899 -17.15 28.47 -7.17
C ALA A 899 -16.60 27.57 -6.08
N LEU A 900 -17.48 27.18 -5.17
CA LEU A 900 -17.26 26.20 -4.12
C LEU A 900 -18.36 25.14 -4.24
N ASN A 901 -17.95 23.88 -4.37
CA ASN A 901 -18.84 22.75 -4.54
C ASN A 901 -18.63 21.77 -3.38
N PHE A 902 -19.73 21.35 -2.78
CA PHE A 902 -19.76 20.27 -1.79
C PHE A 902 -20.60 19.13 -2.34
N SER A 903 -20.09 17.90 -2.22
CA SER A 903 -20.87 16.70 -2.55
C SER A 903 -20.40 15.54 -1.68
N GLY A 904 -21.29 14.64 -1.32
CA GLY A 904 -20.90 13.52 -0.48
C GLY A 904 -22.06 12.60 -0.11
N ASP A 905 -21.74 11.63 0.71
CA ASP A 905 -22.70 10.70 1.25
C ASP A 905 -23.59 11.38 2.30
N ILE A 906 -24.83 10.95 2.38
CA ILE A 906 -25.71 11.38 3.47
C ILE A 906 -25.21 10.72 4.75
N PRO A 907 -24.83 11.51 5.79
CA PRO A 907 -24.32 10.94 7.03
C PRO A 907 -25.24 9.85 7.59
N PRO A 908 -24.73 8.71 8.08
CA PRO A 908 -25.53 7.58 8.52
C PRO A 908 -26.59 7.89 9.58
N GLN A 909 -26.34 8.93 10.39
CA GLN A 909 -27.25 9.37 11.47
C GLN A 909 -28.54 9.99 10.94
N ILE A 910 -28.50 10.62 9.76
CA ILE A 910 -29.64 11.35 9.16
C ILE A 910 -30.09 10.72 7.82
N ASN A 911 -29.52 9.58 7.41
CA ASN A 911 -29.84 8.94 6.14
C ASN A 911 -31.22 8.29 6.17
N PRO A 912 -32.25 8.81 5.47
CA PRO A 912 -33.61 8.26 5.46
C PRO A 912 -33.69 6.91 4.73
N PHE A 913 -32.70 6.58 3.90
CA PHE A 913 -32.64 5.35 3.11
C PHE A 913 -32.05 4.17 3.88
N LYS A 914 -31.57 4.37 5.13
CA LYS A 914 -31.03 3.34 6.00
C LYS A 914 -32.02 2.20 6.29
N VAL A 915 -33.33 2.46 6.18
CA VAL A 915 -34.41 1.49 6.39
C VAL A 915 -34.57 0.48 5.24
N LEU A 916 -33.91 0.72 4.11
CA LEU A 916 -34.00 -0.19 2.96
C LEU A 916 -33.05 -1.40 3.16
N PRO A 917 -33.43 -2.59 2.69
CA PRO A 917 -32.61 -3.79 2.81
C PRO A 917 -31.38 -3.79 1.89
N PHE A 918 -31.15 -2.72 1.13
CA PHE A 918 -30.00 -2.53 0.25
C PHE A 918 -29.50 -1.07 0.31
N LYS A 919 -28.20 -0.88 0.14
CA LYS A 919 -27.56 0.46 0.15
C LYS A 919 -27.85 1.16 -1.19
N LEU A 920 -28.66 2.22 -1.16
CA LEU A 920 -28.80 3.13 -2.30
C LEU A 920 -27.60 4.07 -2.36
N PRO A 921 -26.93 4.21 -3.51
CA PRO A 921 -25.80 5.12 -3.67
C PRO A 921 -26.28 6.58 -3.87
N VAL A 922 -27.05 7.09 -2.92
CA VAL A 922 -27.60 8.44 -2.93
C VAL A 922 -26.83 9.33 -1.98
N GLY A 923 -26.34 10.45 -2.51
CA GLY A 923 -25.67 11.51 -1.79
C GLY A 923 -26.36 12.85 -1.96
N PHE A 924 -25.73 13.91 -1.46
CA PHE A 924 -26.15 15.29 -1.62
C PHE A 924 -25.10 16.11 -2.36
N PHE A 925 -25.53 17.26 -2.89
CA PHE A 925 -24.60 18.30 -3.34
C PHE A 925 -25.12 19.70 -2.97
N VAL A 926 -24.18 20.63 -2.78
CA VAL A 926 -24.44 22.08 -2.56
C VAL A 926 -23.34 22.85 -3.27
N ASP A 927 -23.74 23.80 -4.13
CA ASP A 927 -22.82 24.63 -4.88
C ASP A 927 -23.10 26.11 -4.60
N ILE A 928 -22.04 26.89 -4.44
CA ILE A 928 -22.10 28.35 -4.24
C ILE A 928 -21.03 28.98 -5.12
N GLY A 929 -21.37 30.05 -5.86
CA GLY A 929 -20.40 30.70 -6.71
C GLY A 929 -20.72 32.16 -7.03
N THR A 930 -19.76 32.85 -7.61
CA THR A 930 -19.87 34.25 -8.05
C THR A 930 -19.03 34.47 -9.32
N TYR A 931 -19.36 35.53 -10.06
CA TYR A 931 -18.66 35.82 -11.32
C TYR A 931 -18.67 37.31 -11.61
N SER A 932 -17.84 37.80 -12.49
CA SER A 932 -17.65 39.22 -12.76
C SER A 932 -18.93 39.97 -13.13
N GLY A 933 -19.85 39.32 -13.87
CA GLY A 933 -21.13 39.94 -14.27
C GLY A 933 -22.08 40.26 -13.11
N ALA A 934 -21.97 39.57 -11.98
CA ALA A 934 -22.79 39.79 -10.79
C ALA A 934 -22.37 41.04 -9.98
N TRP A 935 -21.23 41.65 -10.31
CA TRP A 935 -20.65 42.80 -9.61
C TRP A 935 -20.63 44.06 -10.46
N LYS A 936 -21.25 44.02 -11.64
CA LYS A 936 -21.41 45.18 -12.51
C LYS A 936 -22.60 46.05 -12.06
N ASP A 937 -22.68 47.29 -12.53
CA ASP A 937 -23.86 48.12 -12.38
C ASP A 937 -25.06 47.46 -13.06
N ASN A 938 -26.20 47.40 -12.37
CA ASN A 938 -27.44 46.70 -12.78
C ASN A 938 -27.21 45.22 -13.16
N PRO A 939 -26.74 44.39 -12.23
CA PRO A 939 -26.48 42.98 -12.54
C PRO A 939 -27.77 42.20 -12.80
N ALA A 940 -27.72 41.28 -13.76
CA ALA A 940 -28.85 40.39 -14.06
C ALA A 940 -29.07 39.33 -12.95
N THR A 941 -28.13 39.16 -12.04
CA THR A 941 -28.17 38.16 -10.96
C THR A 941 -27.80 38.75 -9.61
N GLY A 942 -28.11 38.06 -8.53
CA GLY A 942 -27.54 38.37 -7.23
C GLY A 942 -26.02 38.14 -7.25
N LYS A 943 -25.29 38.67 -6.27
CA LYS A 943 -23.83 38.58 -6.16
C LYS A 943 -23.35 37.13 -6.06
N PHE A 944 -24.11 36.28 -5.41
CA PHE A 944 -23.86 34.87 -5.30
C PHE A 944 -24.97 34.03 -5.90
N LEU A 945 -24.61 32.99 -6.62
CA LEU A 945 -25.51 31.97 -7.13
C LEU A 945 -25.32 30.70 -6.30
N TYR A 946 -26.37 29.90 -6.23
CA TYR A 946 -26.32 28.60 -5.57
C TYR A 946 -27.26 27.60 -6.26
N ASP A 947 -26.93 26.32 -6.13
CA ASP A 947 -27.84 25.19 -6.31
C ASP A 947 -27.51 24.06 -5.33
N ALA A 948 -28.50 23.22 -5.02
CA ALA A 948 -28.38 22.10 -4.10
C ALA A 948 -29.40 21.02 -4.45
N GLY A 949 -29.09 19.77 -4.13
CA GLY A 949 -29.96 18.66 -4.42
C GLY A 949 -29.41 17.30 -4.05
N LEU A 950 -29.98 16.28 -4.68
CA LEU A 950 -29.56 14.90 -4.52
C LEU A 950 -28.68 14.45 -5.69
N GLN A 951 -27.76 13.55 -5.40
CA GLN A 951 -26.86 12.92 -6.34
C GLN A 951 -27.06 11.40 -6.28
N LEU A 952 -27.17 10.74 -7.43
CA LEU A 952 -27.15 9.29 -7.56
C LEU A 952 -25.85 8.89 -8.25
N SER A 953 -24.97 8.16 -7.54
CA SER A 953 -23.66 7.72 -8.04
C SER A 953 -23.70 6.26 -8.45
N LEU A 954 -23.52 5.95 -9.74
CA LEU A 954 -23.60 4.62 -10.30
C LEU A 954 -22.21 4.16 -10.76
N LEU A 955 -21.98 2.83 -10.83
CA LEU A 955 -20.75 2.20 -11.32
C LEU A 955 -19.50 2.77 -10.62
N LYS A 956 -19.52 2.83 -9.28
CA LYS A 956 -18.44 3.41 -8.45
C LYS A 956 -18.11 4.86 -8.89
N SER A 957 -19.13 5.69 -9.07
CA SER A 957 -19.07 7.11 -9.48
C SER A 957 -18.54 7.36 -10.90
N VAL A 958 -18.57 6.36 -11.78
CA VAL A 958 -18.35 6.57 -13.23
C VAL A 958 -19.48 7.40 -13.83
N VAL A 959 -20.72 7.14 -13.41
CA VAL A 959 -21.90 7.91 -13.84
C VAL A 959 -22.54 8.52 -12.61
N ASN A 960 -22.64 9.84 -12.58
CA ASN A 960 -23.35 10.57 -11.53
C ASN A 960 -24.52 11.31 -12.15
N ILE A 961 -25.70 11.17 -11.56
CA ILE A 961 -26.94 11.85 -11.97
C ILE A 961 -27.31 12.82 -10.87
N TYR A 962 -27.57 14.07 -11.23
CA TYR A 962 -27.86 15.15 -10.31
C TYR A 962 -29.31 15.61 -10.46
N PHE A 963 -29.98 15.78 -9.31
CA PHE A 963 -31.35 16.26 -9.18
C PHE A 963 -31.36 17.59 -8.41
N PRO A 964 -31.18 18.74 -9.08
CA PRO A 964 -31.24 20.03 -8.43
C PRO A 964 -32.65 20.31 -7.88
N LEU A 965 -32.76 20.55 -6.56
CA LEU A 965 -34.01 20.76 -5.84
C LEU A 965 -34.15 22.21 -5.39
N LEU A 966 -33.04 22.83 -4.97
CA LEU A 966 -32.96 24.20 -4.50
C LEU A 966 -31.96 24.98 -5.36
N TYR A 967 -32.32 26.18 -5.80
CA TYR A 967 -31.40 26.99 -6.61
C TYR A 967 -31.85 28.48 -6.61
N SER A 968 -30.90 29.34 -6.98
CA SER A 968 -31.08 30.79 -7.03
C SER A 968 -32.31 31.19 -7.84
N LYS A 969 -33.01 32.23 -7.38
CA LYS A 969 -34.26 32.76 -7.99
C LYS A 969 -34.10 33.04 -9.49
N VAL A 970 -32.95 33.50 -9.93
CA VAL A 970 -32.69 33.79 -11.34
C VAL A 970 -32.78 32.51 -12.20
N TYR A 971 -32.27 31.37 -11.73
CA TYR A 971 -32.43 30.07 -12.38
C TYR A 971 -33.91 29.65 -12.40
N SER A 972 -34.62 29.82 -11.25
CA SER A 972 -36.03 29.47 -11.16
C SER A 972 -36.86 30.27 -12.16
N ASN A 973 -36.64 31.57 -12.25
CA ASN A 973 -37.38 32.43 -13.20
C ASN A 973 -37.07 32.05 -14.66
N TYR A 974 -35.81 31.80 -14.98
CA TYR A 974 -35.39 31.38 -16.32
C TYR A 974 -36.04 30.06 -16.72
N LEU A 975 -36.01 29.04 -15.86
CA LEU A 975 -36.60 27.72 -16.13
C LEU A 975 -38.12 27.78 -16.26
N LYS A 976 -38.77 28.63 -15.48
CA LYS A 976 -40.24 28.89 -15.62
C LYS A 976 -40.60 29.49 -16.97
N SER A 977 -39.83 30.46 -17.44
CA SER A 977 -40.09 31.15 -18.72
C SER A 977 -39.77 30.33 -19.97
N THR A 978 -38.76 29.42 -19.88
CA THR A 978 -38.23 28.68 -21.04
C THR A 978 -38.67 27.21 -21.11
N GLN A 979 -38.92 26.53 -19.96
CA GLN A 979 -39.15 25.09 -19.90
C GLN A 979 -40.57 24.67 -19.48
N GLY A 980 -41.41 25.61 -19.02
CA GLY A 980 -42.79 25.33 -18.65
C GLY A 980 -42.94 24.21 -17.61
N ASN A 981 -43.91 23.30 -17.82
CA ASN A 981 -44.25 22.23 -16.88
C ASN A 981 -43.18 21.11 -16.77
N ASN A 982 -42.34 20.91 -17.77
CA ASN A 982 -41.32 19.88 -17.79
C ASN A 982 -39.99 20.35 -17.18
N ARG A 983 -39.99 21.51 -16.51
CA ARG A 983 -38.79 22.17 -16.01
C ARG A 983 -37.92 21.27 -15.09
N PHE A 984 -38.51 20.44 -14.23
CA PHE A 984 -37.77 19.58 -13.32
C PHE A 984 -36.84 18.61 -14.10
N TRP A 985 -37.40 17.84 -15.04
CA TRP A 985 -36.63 16.89 -15.82
C TRP A 985 -35.58 17.54 -16.74
N LYS A 986 -35.83 18.81 -17.10
CA LYS A 986 -34.86 19.57 -17.90
C LYS A 986 -33.72 20.16 -17.08
N THR A 987 -33.84 20.25 -15.74
CA THR A 987 -32.76 20.67 -14.86
C THR A 987 -31.84 19.53 -14.46
N VAL A 988 -32.31 18.27 -14.54
CA VAL A 988 -31.50 17.10 -14.28
C VAL A 988 -30.27 17.10 -15.18
N SER A 989 -29.11 16.86 -14.59
CA SER A 989 -27.85 16.72 -15.31
C SER A 989 -27.14 15.43 -14.93
N PHE A 990 -26.22 15.00 -15.76
CA PHE A 990 -25.36 13.86 -15.42
C PHE A 990 -23.93 14.10 -15.89
N ASN A 991 -23.03 13.40 -15.26
CA ASN A 991 -21.61 13.41 -15.60
C ASN A 991 -21.15 11.97 -15.84
N ILE A 992 -20.30 11.79 -16.85
CA ILE A 992 -19.59 10.53 -17.11
C ILE A 992 -18.11 10.79 -16.86
N ASN A 993 -17.59 10.21 -15.80
CA ASN A 993 -16.19 10.33 -15.43
C ASN A 993 -15.43 9.07 -15.89
N LEU A 994 -14.79 9.16 -17.05
CA LEU A 994 -13.93 8.10 -17.59
C LEU A 994 -12.48 8.19 -17.08
N ARG A 995 -12.21 9.08 -16.13
CA ARG A 995 -10.92 9.03 -15.43
C ARG A 995 -10.78 7.62 -14.87
N PRO A 996 -9.63 6.98 -15.09
CA PRO A 996 -9.46 5.59 -14.70
C PRO A 996 -9.94 5.41 -13.28
N PHE A 997 -10.71 4.33 -13.07
CA PHE A 997 -11.06 3.87 -11.72
C PHE A 997 -9.87 4.11 -10.83
N LYS A 998 -10.06 4.86 -9.76
CA LYS A 998 -8.99 5.09 -8.83
C LYS A 998 -8.49 3.71 -8.43
N LEU A 999 -7.42 3.25 -9.08
CA LEU A 999 -6.65 2.05 -8.70
C LEU A 999 -5.97 2.27 -7.35
N ASN A 1000 -6.45 3.26 -6.61
CA ASN A 1000 -5.98 3.71 -5.30
C ASN A 1000 -6.04 2.61 -4.22
N LYS A 1001 -6.75 1.51 -4.48
CA LYS A 1001 -6.74 0.34 -3.60
C LYS A 1001 -5.74 -0.75 -4.03
N ILE A 1002 -5.21 -0.70 -5.25
CA ILE A 1002 -4.29 -1.74 -5.73
C ILE A 1002 -2.84 -1.32 -5.55
N SER A 1003 -2.53 -0.04 -5.60
CA SER A 1003 -1.18 0.44 -5.33
C SER A 1003 -1.14 1.97 -5.25
N ARG A 1004 -0.86 2.52 -4.09
CA ARG A 1004 -0.59 3.95 -3.89
C ARG A 1004 0.69 4.41 -4.61
N ASN A 1005 1.53 3.51 -5.04
CA ASN A 1005 2.88 3.78 -5.55
C ASN A 1005 3.15 3.28 -6.98
N ILE A 1006 2.26 2.52 -7.60
CA ILE A 1006 2.41 2.13 -9.00
C ILE A 1006 1.64 3.13 -9.87
N PRO A 1007 2.30 3.99 -10.65
CA PRO A 1007 1.65 4.82 -11.65
C PRO A 1007 1.26 3.94 -12.85
N LEU A 1008 0.06 3.39 -12.82
CA LEU A 1008 -0.55 2.75 -13.99
C LEU A 1008 -1.13 3.80 -14.93
#